data_35658a3b541e2d9fab1d161c57b474ec
#
_entry.id   35658a3b541e2d9fab1d161c57b474ec
#
_cell.length_a   1.000
_cell.length_b   1.000
_cell.length_c   1.000
_cell.angle_alpha   90.00
_cell.angle_beta   90.00
_cell.angle_gamma   90.00
#
_symmetry.space_group_name_H-M   'P 1'
#
loop_
_entity.id
_entity.type
_entity.pdbx_description
1 polymer ?
#
loop_
_entity_poly.entity_id
_entity_poly.type
_entity_poly.pdbx_seq_one_letter_code
_entity_poly.pdbx_strand_id
1 'polypeptide(L)'
;MRNVMKATTLESRFPLLSVEHGCIVSKDADITAAFEVELPEVYTVTAEEYEAIHATWCKAIKVLPDYSVLHKQDWYVKERYRPDTGREGMGFLARSYEMHFNERPFLHHKCYLFLTKTTKERMRQQSNWNTLCRGHIVPKEMQDKETAVKFIEAVEQFARIMNDSGHVRLRRLSDDEIIGTEKETGVIGRYFALSPGNVDCLEDMEMTAGEMRIGDNRLCLHTLSDTEDLPAAVATDCRYERLSTDRSDCRLSFAAPVGLLLPCNHIYNQYVFIGNSDEELRRFEKTARNMQSLSRYSRQNTINREWIEEYLNEAHSQGLKSVRAHFNVMAWSDDAEELKRIKNDVGSQLASMGCVPRHNTTDCPTLFWAGIPGNAADFPAEEAFHTFIGQAVCLFAGETNYKDSPSAFGIRMADRISGKPLHIDISDLPMKRGVTTNRNKFVLGPSGSGKSFFMNHLVRQYFEQGSHVVLVDTGNSYQGLCEMIHRKTKGKDGIYFTYTEEKPISFNPFYTDDGVFDVEKKDSIKTLLLTLWKSENEPATKTESAELGSAVNAYILKIQQDKNIVPSFNSFYEYMRDVYRKEMEERYIKVAKTDFNIDNFLTTLRQYYKGGRYDFLLNSTENIDLLHKRFVVFEIDSVKDNAELFPVVTIIIMEAFLGKMRRLKGVRKLLIVEEAWKALSSANMADYLRYMYKTVRKYFGEAIVVTQEVDDIISSPIVKESIINNSDCKILLDQRKFMNRFEQIQSLLGLTEKEKSQILSINQSNDPSRRYKEVWIGLGGTQSAVYATEVSMHEYLAYTTEETEKMEVRELAEKLGGDMEAAIRQIAEKRKEEEQ
;
A
#
# COMPACT_ATOMS: atom_id res chain seq x y z
N MET A 1 -37.96 -2.55 -46.24
CA MET A 1 -37.82 -1.08 -46.15
C MET A 1 -36.96 -0.77 -44.93
N ARG A 2 -35.72 -0.34 -45.13
CA ARG A 2 -34.92 0.18 -44.02
C ARG A 2 -35.57 1.49 -43.55
N ASN A 3 -36.15 1.49 -42.35
CA ASN A 3 -36.50 2.76 -41.71
C ASN A 3 -35.20 3.52 -41.54
N VAL A 4 -35.00 4.55 -42.34
CA VAL A 4 -33.96 5.53 -42.14
C VAL A 4 -34.37 6.28 -40.86
N MET A 5 -33.78 5.92 -39.73
CA MET A 5 -33.92 6.68 -38.50
C MET A 5 -33.45 8.09 -38.77
N LYS A 6 -34.32 9.07 -38.57
CA LYS A 6 -33.94 10.48 -38.66
C LYS A 6 -32.88 10.76 -37.54
N ALA A 7 -31.68 11.14 -37.95
CA ALA A 7 -30.71 11.67 -37.01
C ALA A 7 -31.31 12.86 -36.25
N THR A 8 -31.17 12.89 -34.95
CA THR A 8 -31.57 13.99 -34.05
C THR A 8 -30.36 14.52 -33.34
N THR A 9 -30.32 15.80 -33.03
CA THR A 9 -29.21 16.34 -32.23
C THR A 9 -29.32 15.90 -30.78
N LEU A 10 -28.18 15.60 -30.11
CA LEU A 10 -28.16 15.25 -28.69
C LEU A 10 -28.87 16.33 -27.85
N GLU A 11 -28.63 17.62 -28.17
CA GLU A 11 -29.20 18.76 -27.47
C GLU A 11 -30.78 18.71 -27.43
N SER A 12 -31.41 18.26 -28.51
CA SER A 12 -32.86 18.14 -28.58
C SER A 12 -33.45 17.05 -27.68
N ARG A 13 -32.64 16.06 -27.32
CA ARG A 13 -33.04 14.92 -26.49
C ARG A 13 -32.45 14.94 -25.08
N PHE A 14 -31.41 15.76 -24.87
CA PHE A 14 -30.68 15.83 -23.60
C PHE A 14 -31.63 16.06 -22.43
N PRO A 15 -31.57 15.17 -21.39
CA PRO A 15 -32.61 15.15 -20.37
C PRO A 15 -32.40 16.16 -19.22
N LEU A 16 -31.21 16.75 -19.13
CA LEU A 16 -30.86 17.64 -18.03
C LEU A 16 -31.10 19.10 -18.39
N LEU A 17 -31.50 19.89 -17.41
CA LEU A 17 -31.81 21.32 -17.55
C LEU A 17 -30.65 22.20 -17.08
N SER A 18 -30.21 22.00 -15.84
CA SER A 18 -29.16 22.81 -15.21
C SER A 18 -28.43 22.03 -14.13
N VAL A 19 -27.25 22.54 -13.72
CA VAL A 19 -26.52 22.09 -12.53
C VAL A 19 -26.27 23.33 -11.69
N GLU A 20 -26.72 23.30 -10.45
CA GLU A 20 -26.62 24.41 -9.52
C GLU A 20 -26.45 23.90 -8.08
N HIS A 21 -25.51 24.49 -7.35
CA HIS A 21 -25.25 24.15 -5.94
C HIS A 21 -24.94 22.66 -5.70
N GLY A 22 -24.20 22.01 -6.60
CA GLY A 22 -23.86 20.59 -6.54
C GLY A 22 -25.08 19.67 -6.77
N CYS A 23 -26.17 20.19 -7.35
CA CYS A 23 -27.34 19.42 -7.75
C CYS A 23 -27.55 19.49 -9.26
N ILE A 24 -27.95 18.35 -9.84
CA ILE A 24 -28.37 18.25 -11.22
C ILE A 24 -29.89 18.32 -11.25
N VAL A 25 -30.44 19.17 -12.09
CA VAL A 25 -31.91 19.30 -12.30
C VAL A 25 -32.23 18.78 -13.69
N SER A 26 -33.14 17.80 -13.77
CA SER A 26 -33.63 17.30 -15.05
C SER A 26 -34.69 18.25 -15.69
N LYS A 27 -34.90 18.12 -17.00
CA LYS A 27 -35.98 18.84 -17.69
C LYS A 27 -37.40 18.44 -17.21
N ASP A 28 -37.53 17.31 -16.53
CA ASP A 28 -38.75 16.88 -15.86
C ASP A 28 -38.79 17.28 -14.36
N ALA A 29 -37.85 18.15 -13.93
CA ALA A 29 -37.71 18.71 -12.59
C ALA A 29 -37.30 17.71 -11.52
N ASP A 30 -36.74 16.56 -11.85
CA ASP A 30 -36.08 15.69 -10.85
C ASP A 30 -34.81 16.37 -10.33
N ILE A 31 -34.54 16.21 -9.06
CA ILE A 31 -33.38 16.82 -8.39
C ILE A 31 -32.40 15.72 -7.97
N THR A 32 -31.15 15.80 -8.43
CA THR A 32 -30.12 14.79 -8.14
C THR A 32 -28.93 15.43 -7.42
N ALA A 33 -28.55 14.86 -6.29
CA ALA A 33 -27.32 15.16 -5.58
C ALA A 33 -26.21 14.19 -6.02
N ALA A 34 -25.03 14.69 -6.37
CA ALA A 34 -23.93 13.91 -6.91
C ALA A 34 -22.73 13.85 -5.95
N PHE A 35 -22.16 12.67 -5.77
CA PHE A 35 -21.02 12.41 -4.92
C PHE A 35 -19.95 11.57 -5.62
N GLU A 36 -18.69 11.81 -5.30
CA GLU A 36 -17.63 10.84 -5.47
C GLU A 36 -17.56 9.98 -4.22
N VAL A 37 -17.37 8.67 -4.41
CA VAL A 37 -17.34 7.69 -3.33
C VAL A 37 -15.95 7.11 -3.20
N GLU A 38 -15.34 7.26 -2.04
CA GLU A 38 -14.10 6.59 -1.69
C GLU A 38 -14.42 5.28 -0.98
N LEU A 39 -14.16 4.17 -1.67
CA LEU A 39 -14.28 2.82 -1.14
C LEU A 39 -12.96 2.37 -0.49
N PRO A 40 -12.99 1.36 0.40
CA PRO A 40 -11.79 0.72 0.90
C PRO A 40 -10.99 0.05 -0.21
N GLU A 41 -9.68 -0.06 -0.01
CA GLU A 41 -8.81 -0.72 -0.97
C GLU A 41 -9.02 -2.24 -0.95
N VAL A 42 -8.93 -2.86 -2.11
CA VAL A 42 -9.10 -4.30 -2.29
C VAL A 42 -8.14 -5.10 -1.39
N TYR A 43 -8.60 -6.23 -0.84
CA TYR A 43 -7.86 -7.10 0.08
C TYR A 43 -7.47 -6.48 1.42
N THR A 44 -8.08 -5.36 1.80
CA THR A 44 -7.81 -4.69 3.09
C THR A 44 -8.98 -4.77 4.07
N VAL A 45 -10.08 -5.41 3.69
CA VAL A 45 -11.35 -5.46 4.45
C VAL A 45 -11.59 -6.86 5.00
N THR A 46 -12.03 -6.96 6.27
CA THR A 46 -12.44 -8.23 6.90
C THR A 46 -13.90 -8.55 6.64
N ALA A 47 -14.36 -9.77 6.97
CA ALA A 47 -15.76 -10.13 6.90
C ALA A 47 -16.63 -9.21 7.78
N GLU A 48 -16.20 -8.93 9.01
CA GLU A 48 -16.90 -8.05 9.95
C GLU A 48 -16.95 -6.60 9.45
N GLU A 49 -15.88 -6.14 8.79
CA GLU A 49 -15.86 -4.82 8.16
C GLU A 49 -16.83 -4.74 6.95
N TYR A 50 -16.95 -5.82 6.13
CA TYR A 50 -17.97 -5.89 5.07
C TYR A 50 -19.38 -5.84 5.64
N GLU A 51 -19.66 -6.57 6.73
CA GLU A 51 -20.95 -6.50 7.42
C GLU A 51 -21.23 -5.08 7.96
N ALA A 52 -20.24 -4.41 8.52
CA ALA A 52 -20.36 -3.04 9.02
C ALA A 52 -20.62 -2.03 7.88
N ILE A 53 -19.95 -2.18 6.75
CA ILE A 53 -20.19 -1.37 5.54
C ILE A 53 -21.61 -1.59 5.03
N HIS A 54 -22.04 -2.84 4.90
CA HIS A 54 -23.38 -3.22 4.50
C HIS A 54 -24.44 -2.60 5.42
N ALA A 55 -24.28 -2.76 6.74
CA ALA A 55 -25.21 -2.18 7.71
C ALA A 55 -25.26 -0.65 7.63
N THR A 56 -24.14 0.00 7.31
CA THR A 56 -24.05 1.46 7.11
C THR A 56 -24.85 1.90 5.88
N TRP A 57 -24.66 1.24 4.74
CA TRP A 57 -25.46 1.50 3.54
C TRP A 57 -26.96 1.32 3.82
N CYS A 58 -27.36 0.24 4.49
CA CYS A 58 -28.74 -0.02 4.86
C CYS A 58 -29.35 1.08 5.75
N LYS A 59 -28.58 1.59 6.72
CA LYS A 59 -29.01 2.73 7.57
C LYS A 59 -29.14 4.02 6.76
N ALA A 60 -28.16 4.31 5.90
CA ALA A 60 -28.17 5.52 5.08
C ALA A 60 -29.32 5.53 4.07
N ILE A 61 -29.59 4.41 3.42
CA ILE A 61 -30.71 4.29 2.46
C ILE A 61 -32.06 4.52 3.14
N LYS A 62 -32.23 4.06 4.39
CA LYS A 62 -33.52 4.19 5.13
C LYS A 62 -33.90 5.64 5.45
N VAL A 63 -32.96 6.61 5.44
CA VAL A 63 -33.27 8.02 5.73
C VAL A 63 -33.77 8.78 4.52
N LEU A 64 -33.59 8.22 3.30
CA LEU A 64 -34.06 8.84 2.08
C LEU A 64 -35.61 8.81 2.01
N PRO A 65 -36.26 9.91 1.57
CA PRO A 65 -37.70 9.98 1.46
C PRO A 65 -38.21 9.06 0.37
N ASP A 66 -39.52 8.68 0.45
CA ASP A 66 -40.18 7.91 -0.59
C ASP A 66 -40.06 8.60 -1.96
N TYR A 67 -39.99 7.81 -3.00
CA TYR A 67 -39.77 8.21 -4.40
C TYR A 67 -38.36 8.85 -4.58
N SER A 68 -37.37 8.29 -3.94
CA SER A 68 -35.97 8.54 -4.20
C SER A 68 -35.33 7.38 -4.96
N VAL A 69 -34.38 7.70 -5.84
CA VAL A 69 -33.58 6.72 -6.56
C VAL A 69 -32.14 6.87 -6.12
N LEU A 70 -31.53 5.79 -5.65
CA LEU A 70 -30.11 5.68 -5.44
C LEU A 70 -29.50 5.03 -6.69
N HIS A 71 -28.58 5.70 -7.32
CA HIS A 71 -27.83 5.19 -8.46
C HIS A 71 -26.34 5.26 -8.16
N LYS A 72 -25.71 4.12 -7.95
CA LYS A 72 -24.27 3.99 -7.75
C LYS A 72 -23.64 3.50 -9.05
N GLN A 73 -22.62 4.21 -9.52
CA GLN A 73 -21.84 3.87 -10.72
C GLN A 73 -20.40 3.60 -10.35
N ASP A 74 -19.94 2.40 -10.63
CA ASP A 74 -18.53 2.02 -10.53
C ASP A 74 -17.95 1.93 -11.93
N TRP A 75 -16.97 2.77 -12.17
CA TRP A 75 -16.31 2.91 -13.47
C TRP A 75 -14.98 2.19 -13.42
N TYR A 76 -14.80 1.21 -14.27
CA TYR A 76 -13.57 0.44 -14.43
C TYR A 76 -13.07 0.66 -15.85
N VAL A 77 -12.04 1.49 -16.00
CA VAL A 77 -11.51 1.87 -17.31
C VAL A 77 -10.03 1.60 -17.40
N LYS A 78 -9.61 0.98 -18.50
CA LYS A 78 -8.20 0.73 -18.78
C LYS A 78 -7.49 2.05 -19.06
N GLU A 79 -6.50 2.35 -18.26
CA GLU A 79 -5.55 3.45 -18.45
C GLU A 79 -4.16 2.88 -18.75
N ARG A 80 -3.28 3.70 -19.32
CA ARG A 80 -1.87 3.34 -19.54
C ARG A 80 -0.98 4.15 -18.63
N TYR A 81 -0.04 3.48 -17.98
CA TYR A 81 0.91 4.16 -17.12
C TYR A 81 1.80 5.11 -17.94
N ARG A 82 1.92 6.34 -17.47
CA ARG A 82 2.84 7.34 -18.03
C ARG A 82 3.98 7.54 -17.05
N PRO A 83 5.24 7.31 -17.49
CA PRO A 83 6.39 7.39 -16.61
C PRO A 83 6.66 8.83 -16.17
N ASP A 84 6.97 9.02 -14.90
CA ASP A 84 7.41 10.30 -14.36
C ASP A 84 8.93 10.46 -14.53
N THR A 85 9.35 10.79 -15.76
CA THR A 85 10.78 10.98 -16.10
C THR A 85 11.28 12.41 -15.93
N GLY A 86 10.41 13.33 -15.53
CA GLY A 86 10.72 14.77 -15.45
C GLY A 86 11.44 15.22 -14.16
N ARG A 87 11.71 14.33 -13.23
CA ARG A 87 12.37 14.66 -11.96
C ARG A 87 13.85 14.97 -12.18
N GLU A 88 14.27 16.17 -11.80
CA GLU A 88 15.70 16.54 -11.84
C GLU A 88 16.54 15.59 -10.98
N GLY A 89 17.68 15.15 -11.49
CA GLY A 89 18.60 14.27 -10.77
C GLY A 89 18.23 12.80 -10.72
N MET A 90 17.21 12.35 -11.48
CA MET A 90 16.80 10.94 -11.52
C MET A 90 17.97 10.04 -11.96
N GLY A 91 18.26 9.01 -11.16
CA GLY A 91 19.29 8.02 -11.41
C GLY A 91 18.97 7.10 -12.59
N PHE A 92 19.98 6.39 -13.09
CA PHE A 92 19.82 5.39 -14.14
C PHE A 92 18.77 4.33 -13.79
N LEU A 93 18.88 3.74 -12.60
CA LEU A 93 17.95 2.70 -12.14
C LEU A 93 16.52 3.23 -11.94
N ALA A 94 16.37 4.44 -11.40
CA ALA A 94 15.04 5.05 -11.24
C ALA A 94 14.37 5.31 -12.59
N ARG A 95 15.14 5.81 -13.58
CA ARG A 95 14.61 5.99 -14.93
C ARG A 95 14.25 4.66 -15.57
N SER A 96 15.08 3.64 -15.39
CA SER A 96 14.80 2.30 -15.91
C SER A 96 13.54 1.70 -15.28
N TYR A 97 13.30 1.94 -13.98
CA TYR A 97 12.08 1.54 -13.29
C TYR A 97 10.84 2.17 -13.94
N GLU A 98 10.80 3.48 -14.06
CA GLU A 98 9.67 4.19 -14.68
C GLU A 98 9.42 3.72 -16.13
N MET A 99 10.47 3.54 -16.91
CA MET A 99 10.37 3.09 -18.32
C MET A 99 9.94 1.62 -18.46
N HIS A 100 10.20 0.77 -17.45
CA HIS A 100 9.73 -0.62 -17.44
C HIS A 100 8.20 -0.72 -17.43
N PHE A 101 7.54 0.24 -16.82
CA PHE A 101 6.09 0.30 -16.73
C PHE A 101 5.44 1.17 -17.81
N ASN A 102 6.23 1.82 -18.68
CA ASN A 102 5.69 2.69 -19.72
C ASN A 102 4.63 1.97 -20.56
N GLU A 103 3.51 2.64 -20.80
CA GLU A 103 2.37 2.14 -21.57
C GLU A 103 1.72 0.86 -21.01
N ARG A 104 2.11 0.40 -19.81
CA ARG A 104 1.46 -0.76 -19.18
C ARG A 104 0.01 -0.43 -18.88
N PRO A 105 -0.94 -1.24 -19.40
CA PRO A 105 -2.34 -1.04 -19.11
C PRO A 105 -2.66 -1.47 -17.67
N PHE A 106 -3.51 -0.72 -17.00
CA PHE A 106 -4.09 -1.07 -15.70
C PHE A 106 -5.54 -0.63 -15.65
N LEU A 107 -6.35 -1.36 -14.88
CA LEU A 107 -7.74 -1.01 -14.66
C LEU A 107 -7.81 0.05 -13.57
N HIS A 108 -8.32 1.25 -13.92
CA HIS A 108 -8.55 2.35 -12.97
C HIS A 108 -10.02 2.36 -12.56
N HIS A 109 -10.26 2.47 -11.26
CA HIS A 109 -11.60 2.50 -10.68
C HIS A 109 -11.95 3.90 -10.16
N LYS A 110 -13.17 4.36 -10.50
CA LYS A 110 -13.82 5.53 -9.90
C LYS A 110 -15.25 5.18 -9.55
N CYS A 111 -15.72 5.64 -8.42
CA CYS A 111 -17.08 5.40 -7.96
C CYS A 111 -17.83 6.71 -7.77
N TYR A 112 -19.02 6.77 -8.34
CA TYR A 112 -19.95 7.90 -8.20
C TYR A 112 -21.28 7.43 -7.60
N LEU A 113 -21.93 8.33 -6.87
CA LEU A 113 -23.24 8.10 -6.28
C LEU A 113 -24.15 9.27 -6.61
N PHE A 114 -25.29 8.97 -7.20
CA PHE A 114 -26.34 9.91 -7.55
C PHE A 114 -27.60 9.60 -6.77
N LEU A 115 -28.04 10.54 -5.93
CA LEU A 115 -29.29 10.45 -5.17
C LEU A 115 -30.31 11.36 -5.83
N THR A 116 -31.37 10.79 -6.40
CA THR A 116 -32.38 11.51 -7.19
C THR A 116 -33.73 11.50 -6.50
N LYS A 117 -34.36 12.66 -6.34
CA LYS A 117 -35.75 12.80 -5.92
C LYS A 117 -36.63 12.90 -7.14
N THR A 118 -37.68 12.11 -7.17
CA THR A 118 -38.67 12.06 -8.26
C THR A 118 -40.10 11.91 -7.73
N THR A 119 -41.06 11.61 -8.59
CA THR A 119 -42.47 11.37 -8.23
C THR A 119 -42.86 9.91 -8.39
N LYS A 120 -44.02 9.56 -7.81
CA LYS A 120 -44.55 8.21 -7.90
C LYS A 120 -44.82 7.78 -9.33
N GLU A 121 -45.34 8.66 -10.16
CA GLU A 121 -45.68 8.39 -11.55
C GLU A 121 -44.44 8.11 -12.36
N ARG A 122 -43.40 8.93 -12.19
CA ARG A 122 -42.15 8.75 -12.92
C ARG A 122 -41.45 7.45 -12.52
N MET A 123 -41.41 7.12 -11.23
CA MET A 123 -40.81 5.87 -10.75
C MET A 123 -41.53 4.61 -11.27
N ARG A 124 -42.76 4.71 -11.75
CA ARG A 124 -43.58 3.62 -12.28
C ARG A 124 -43.76 3.63 -13.80
N GLN A 125 -43.04 4.54 -14.49
CA GLN A 125 -43.16 4.63 -15.95
C GLN A 125 -42.50 3.44 -16.64
N GLN A 126 -43.02 3.06 -17.80
CA GLN A 126 -42.50 2.01 -18.67
C GLN A 126 -41.50 2.58 -19.69
N SER A 127 -40.71 1.71 -20.35
CA SER A 127 -39.68 2.10 -21.28
C SER A 127 -40.16 2.96 -22.45
N ASN A 128 -41.40 2.78 -22.93
CA ASN A 128 -42.01 3.61 -23.97
C ASN A 128 -42.30 5.07 -23.51
N TRP A 129 -42.22 5.34 -22.20
CA TRP A 129 -42.39 6.67 -21.60
C TRP A 129 -41.08 7.34 -21.25
N ASN A 130 -39.96 6.72 -21.57
CA ASN A 130 -38.63 7.27 -21.38
C ASN A 130 -38.44 8.56 -22.22
N THR A 131 -37.66 9.52 -21.70
CA THR A 131 -37.40 10.82 -22.38
C THR A 131 -36.62 10.68 -23.69
N LEU A 132 -35.99 9.55 -23.95
CA LEU A 132 -35.45 9.21 -25.26
C LEU A 132 -36.58 9.07 -26.32
N CYS A 133 -37.76 8.63 -25.90
CA CYS A 133 -38.91 8.34 -26.75
C CYS A 133 -39.95 9.45 -26.77
N ARG A 134 -40.09 10.24 -25.69
CA ARG A 134 -41.08 11.29 -25.52
C ARG A 134 -40.51 12.65 -25.14
N GLY A 135 -41.35 13.67 -25.15
CA GLY A 135 -41.05 15.01 -24.63
C GLY A 135 -41.11 15.07 -23.08
N HIS A 136 -40.57 16.13 -22.51
CA HIS A 136 -40.49 16.35 -21.08
C HIS A 136 -41.82 16.81 -20.49
N ILE A 137 -42.13 16.39 -19.26
CA ILE A 137 -43.35 16.74 -18.51
C ILE A 137 -42.95 17.05 -17.07
N VAL A 138 -43.14 18.29 -16.62
CA VAL A 138 -42.82 18.70 -15.25
C VAL A 138 -44.01 18.36 -14.33
N PRO A 139 -43.81 17.43 -13.34
CA PRO A 139 -44.85 17.12 -12.36
C PRO A 139 -45.13 18.30 -11.42
N LYS A 140 -46.40 18.51 -11.04
CA LYS A 140 -46.75 19.57 -10.10
C LYS A 140 -46.12 19.41 -8.72
N GLU A 141 -45.92 18.18 -8.27
CA GLU A 141 -45.27 17.85 -6.97
C GLU A 141 -43.86 18.34 -6.87
N MET A 142 -43.10 18.35 -7.99
CA MET A 142 -41.71 18.80 -8.02
C MET A 142 -41.57 20.34 -8.04
N GLN A 143 -42.64 21.07 -8.18
CA GLN A 143 -42.69 22.55 -8.11
C GLN A 143 -42.75 23.04 -6.66
N ASP A 144 -42.96 22.13 -5.67
CA ASP A 144 -42.97 22.47 -4.27
C ASP A 144 -41.58 22.56 -3.68
N LYS A 145 -41.23 23.75 -3.19
CA LYS A 145 -39.91 24.02 -2.54
C LYS A 145 -39.69 23.20 -1.29
N GLU A 146 -40.73 22.86 -0.54
CA GLU A 146 -40.59 22.08 0.69
C GLU A 146 -40.12 20.67 0.40
N THR A 147 -40.53 20.06 -0.70
CA THR A 147 -40.10 18.75 -1.18
C THR A 147 -38.58 18.75 -1.47
N ALA A 148 -38.06 19.79 -2.13
CA ALA A 148 -36.64 19.94 -2.42
C ALA A 148 -35.81 20.12 -1.14
N VAL A 149 -36.26 20.96 -0.19
CA VAL A 149 -35.55 21.17 1.08
C VAL A 149 -35.47 19.88 1.89
N LYS A 150 -36.59 19.19 2.09
CA LYS A 150 -36.61 17.91 2.81
C LYS A 150 -35.70 16.85 2.18
N PHE A 151 -35.63 16.82 0.86
CA PHE A 151 -34.74 15.92 0.15
C PHE A 151 -33.27 16.27 0.40
N ILE A 152 -32.88 17.53 0.32
CA ILE A 152 -31.50 17.96 0.58
C ILE A 152 -31.09 17.66 2.03
N GLU A 153 -31.95 17.93 3.01
CA GLU A 153 -31.70 17.55 4.41
C GLU A 153 -31.49 16.04 4.58
N ALA A 154 -32.28 15.20 3.91
CA ALA A 154 -32.12 13.75 3.93
C ALA A 154 -30.80 13.32 3.25
N VAL A 155 -30.39 13.96 2.16
CA VAL A 155 -29.12 13.72 1.48
C VAL A 155 -27.93 14.07 2.39
N GLU A 156 -28.00 15.18 3.11
CA GLU A 156 -26.96 15.56 4.08
C GLU A 156 -26.87 14.56 5.24
N GLN A 157 -28.01 14.09 5.74
CA GLN A 157 -28.05 13.04 6.76
C GLN A 157 -27.47 11.72 6.24
N PHE A 158 -27.81 11.33 5.01
CA PHE A 158 -27.24 10.17 4.33
C PHE A 158 -25.71 10.27 4.27
N ALA A 159 -25.19 11.38 3.76
CA ALA A 159 -23.75 11.60 3.64
C ALA A 159 -23.04 11.57 5.01
N ARG A 160 -23.67 12.12 6.05
CA ARG A 160 -23.12 12.07 7.42
C ARG A 160 -23.04 10.65 7.94
N ILE A 161 -24.10 9.84 7.80
CA ILE A 161 -24.10 8.43 8.24
C ILE A 161 -22.98 7.64 7.54
N MET A 162 -22.79 7.86 6.24
CA MET A 162 -21.72 7.18 5.48
C MET A 162 -20.33 7.60 5.97
N ASN A 163 -20.10 8.91 6.11
CA ASN A 163 -18.78 9.45 6.51
C ASN A 163 -18.40 9.11 7.96
N ASP A 164 -19.37 9.08 8.87
CA ASP A 164 -19.14 8.75 10.28
C ASP A 164 -18.80 7.26 10.48
N SER A 165 -19.07 6.40 9.50
CA SER A 165 -18.72 4.99 9.56
C SER A 165 -17.21 4.73 9.53
N GLY A 166 -16.45 5.64 8.93
CA GLY A 166 -14.99 5.51 8.75
C GLY A 166 -14.56 4.53 7.66
N HIS A 167 -15.48 3.76 7.05
CA HIS A 167 -15.17 2.77 6.02
C HIS A 167 -15.35 3.31 4.60
N VAL A 168 -16.41 4.09 4.37
CA VAL A 168 -16.77 4.68 3.07
C VAL A 168 -16.84 6.19 3.25
N ARG A 169 -16.24 6.94 2.33
CA ARG A 169 -16.26 8.39 2.37
C ARG A 169 -16.98 8.96 1.15
N LEU A 170 -17.91 9.87 1.41
CA LEU A 170 -18.65 10.60 0.38
C LEU A 170 -18.14 12.05 0.31
N ARG A 171 -17.75 12.46 -0.88
CA ARG A 171 -17.41 13.85 -1.20
C ARG A 171 -18.41 14.41 -2.20
N ARG A 172 -19.06 15.50 -1.84
CA ARG A 172 -19.98 16.19 -2.77
C ARG A 172 -19.22 16.69 -3.98
N LEU A 173 -19.74 16.46 -5.18
CA LEU A 173 -19.19 17.02 -6.41
C LEU A 173 -19.59 18.50 -6.54
N SER A 174 -18.68 19.31 -7.04
CA SER A 174 -18.95 20.71 -7.43
C SER A 174 -19.64 20.78 -8.79
N ASP A 175 -20.23 21.93 -9.09
CA ASP A 175 -20.87 22.18 -10.38
C ASP A 175 -19.89 21.98 -11.55
N ASP A 176 -18.65 22.44 -11.39
CA ASP A 176 -17.58 22.25 -12.38
C ASP A 176 -17.19 20.79 -12.58
N GLU A 177 -17.17 19.98 -11.55
CA GLU A 177 -16.88 18.55 -11.66
C GLU A 177 -18.01 17.78 -12.34
N ILE A 178 -19.24 18.25 -12.20
CA ILE A 178 -20.44 17.64 -12.82
C ILE A 178 -20.52 18.01 -14.31
N ILE A 179 -20.48 19.30 -14.63
CA ILE A 179 -20.63 19.83 -16.01
C ILE A 179 -19.31 19.72 -16.78
N GLY A 180 -18.20 20.08 -16.14
CA GLY A 180 -16.89 20.30 -16.71
C GLY A 180 -16.54 21.79 -16.85
N THR A 181 -15.31 22.06 -17.20
CA THR A 181 -14.73 23.36 -17.47
C THR A 181 -14.12 23.36 -18.87
N GLU A 182 -13.60 24.50 -19.35
CA GLU A 182 -12.82 24.55 -20.61
C GLU A 182 -11.59 23.60 -20.62
N LYS A 183 -11.11 23.17 -19.46
CA LYS A 183 -9.90 22.36 -19.33
C LYS A 183 -10.17 20.90 -18.92
N GLU A 184 -11.30 20.63 -18.28
CA GLU A 184 -11.63 19.33 -17.74
C GLU A 184 -13.08 18.94 -18.06
N THR A 185 -13.25 17.74 -18.60
CA THR A 185 -14.57 17.17 -18.89
C THR A 185 -15.25 16.73 -17.61
N GLY A 186 -16.47 17.17 -17.36
CA GLY A 186 -17.27 16.78 -16.22
C GLY A 186 -17.81 15.35 -16.30
N VAL A 187 -18.37 14.85 -15.20
CA VAL A 187 -18.87 13.46 -15.09
C VAL A 187 -19.91 13.15 -16.16
N ILE A 188 -20.79 14.09 -16.49
CA ILE A 188 -21.80 13.92 -17.54
C ILE A 188 -21.14 13.74 -18.91
N GLY A 189 -20.20 14.59 -19.28
CA GLY A 189 -19.48 14.51 -20.56
C GLY A 189 -18.66 13.22 -20.66
N ARG A 190 -18.02 12.79 -19.58
CA ARG A 190 -17.29 11.51 -19.49
C ARG A 190 -18.19 10.32 -19.75
N TYR A 191 -19.44 10.34 -19.27
CA TYR A 191 -20.40 9.25 -19.50
C TYR A 191 -20.71 9.09 -20.99
N PHE A 192 -20.97 10.19 -21.69
CA PHE A 192 -21.21 10.18 -23.13
C PHE A 192 -19.99 9.79 -23.96
N ALA A 193 -18.78 10.09 -23.46
CA ALA A 193 -17.54 9.76 -24.14
C ALA A 193 -16.99 8.38 -23.76
N LEU A 194 -17.56 7.70 -22.77
CA LEU A 194 -17.04 6.45 -22.20
C LEU A 194 -15.56 6.54 -21.80
N SER A 195 -15.14 7.71 -21.34
CA SER A 195 -13.75 8.01 -21.03
C SER A 195 -13.62 8.69 -19.66
N PRO A 196 -12.68 8.28 -18.80
CA PRO A 196 -12.40 8.95 -17.53
C PRO A 196 -11.58 10.23 -17.69
N GLY A 197 -11.00 10.45 -18.88
CA GLY A 197 -10.14 11.59 -19.21
C GLY A 197 -10.89 12.78 -19.81
N ASN A 198 -10.11 13.78 -20.21
CA ASN A 198 -10.63 14.93 -20.95
C ASN A 198 -10.95 14.55 -22.39
N VAL A 199 -12.06 15.09 -22.88
CA VAL A 199 -12.58 14.85 -24.22
C VAL A 199 -12.86 16.19 -24.89
N ASP A 200 -12.31 16.39 -26.07
CA ASP A 200 -12.45 17.64 -26.82
C ASP A 200 -13.83 17.79 -27.49
N CYS A 201 -14.44 16.68 -27.89
CA CYS A 201 -15.78 16.68 -28.49
C CYS A 201 -16.49 15.35 -28.21
N LEU A 202 -17.83 15.36 -28.17
CA LEU A 202 -18.64 14.16 -28.10
C LEU A 202 -18.79 13.56 -29.50
N GLU A 203 -18.72 12.25 -29.60
CA GLU A 203 -18.88 11.50 -30.84
C GLU A 203 -20.35 11.15 -31.12
N ASP A 204 -20.64 10.75 -32.36
CA ASP A 204 -21.97 10.31 -32.75
C ASP A 204 -22.37 9.03 -32.01
N MET A 205 -23.65 8.97 -31.64
CA MET A 205 -24.22 7.83 -30.90
C MET A 205 -25.26 7.12 -31.77
N GLU A 206 -25.13 5.81 -31.90
CA GLU A 206 -26.12 4.94 -32.49
C GLU A 206 -26.72 4.05 -31.42
N MET A 207 -28.02 4.27 -31.09
CA MET A 207 -28.71 3.56 -30.01
C MET A 207 -29.89 2.76 -30.60
N THR A 208 -29.63 1.53 -30.98
CA THR A 208 -30.65 0.57 -31.46
C THR A 208 -30.72 -0.64 -30.54
N ALA A 209 -31.84 -1.35 -30.55
CA ALA A 209 -32.01 -2.57 -29.77
C ALA A 209 -30.99 -3.67 -30.13
N GLY A 210 -30.44 -3.65 -31.33
CA GLY A 210 -29.48 -4.66 -31.80
C GLY A 210 -28.03 -4.26 -31.64
N GLU A 211 -27.76 -2.94 -31.64
CA GLU A 211 -26.39 -2.40 -31.56
C GLU A 211 -26.39 -1.02 -30.90
N MET A 212 -25.53 -0.86 -29.91
CA MET A 212 -25.26 0.43 -29.29
C MET A 212 -23.83 0.80 -29.58
N ARG A 213 -23.62 2.02 -30.09
CA ARG A 213 -22.28 2.51 -30.47
C ARG A 213 -22.13 3.99 -30.14
N ILE A 214 -20.94 4.36 -29.65
CA ILE A 214 -20.51 5.73 -29.43
C ILE A 214 -19.14 5.89 -30.09
N GLY A 215 -19.07 6.65 -31.19
CA GLY A 215 -17.89 6.73 -32.03
C GLY A 215 -17.45 5.36 -32.50
N ASP A 216 -16.23 4.97 -32.23
CA ASP A 216 -15.70 3.64 -32.54
C ASP A 216 -16.04 2.57 -31.49
N ASN A 217 -16.41 2.98 -30.29
CA ASN A 217 -16.75 2.05 -29.21
C ASN A 217 -18.11 1.38 -29.43
N ARG A 218 -18.13 0.06 -29.45
CA ARG A 218 -19.32 -0.78 -29.43
C ARG A 218 -19.62 -1.21 -28.02
N LEU A 219 -20.88 -1.07 -27.59
CA LEU A 219 -21.32 -1.38 -26.24
C LEU A 219 -22.06 -2.70 -26.17
N CYS A 220 -21.95 -3.38 -25.05
CA CYS A 220 -22.82 -4.49 -24.66
C CYS A 220 -23.34 -4.26 -23.25
N LEU A 221 -24.57 -4.65 -22.99
CA LEU A 221 -25.24 -4.53 -21.72
C LEU A 221 -25.71 -5.90 -21.23
N HIS A 222 -25.31 -6.23 -20.00
CA HIS A 222 -25.79 -7.40 -19.27
C HIS A 222 -26.59 -6.92 -18.08
N THR A 223 -27.85 -7.38 -17.97
CA THR A 223 -28.81 -6.87 -16.99
C THR A 223 -29.30 -7.94 -16.05
N LEU A 224 -29.56 -7.56 -14.82
CA LEU A 224 -30.30 -8.31 -13.81
C LEU A 224 -31.57 -7.53 -13.50
N SER A 225 -32.62 -7.89 -14.18
CA SER A 225 -33.92 -7.14 -14.23
C SER A 225 -35.06 -7.86 -13.52
N ASP A 226 -34.91 -9.16 -13.28
CA ASP A 226 -35.93 -10.01 -12.65
C ASP A 226 -35.33 -10.83 -11.53
N THR A 227 -36.17 -11.33 -10.63
CA THR A 227 -35.79 -12.26 -9.56
C THR A 227 -35.22 -13.58 -10.08
N GLU A 228 -35.63 -14.02 -11.27
CA GLU A 228 -35.11 -15.20 -11.93
C GLU A 228 -33.66 -15.04 -12.41
N ASP A 229 -33.19 -13.81 -12.58
CA ASP A 229 -31.82 -13.47 -12.99
C ASP A 229 -30.83 -13.54 -11.81
N LEU A 230 -31.33 -13.61 -10.58
CA LEU A 230 -30.54 -13.48 -9.34
C LEU A 230 -30.10 -14.82 -8.77
N PRO A 231 -29.04 -14.86 -7.96
CA PRO A 231 -28.61 -16.05 -7.25
C PRO A 231 -29.61 -16.43 -6.15
N ALA A 232 -29.59 -17.71 -5.76
CA ALA A 232 -30.46 -18.22 -4.69
C ALA A 232 -30.19 -17.58 -3.32
N ALA A 233 -29.00 -17.06 -3.09
CA ALA A 233 -28.59 -16.36 -1.87
C ALA A 233 -27.54 -15.30 -2.19
N VAL A 234 -27.53 -14.23 -1.41
CA VAL A 234 -26.53 -13.16 -1.45
C VAL A 234 -25.87 -13.04 -0.09
N ALA A 235 -24.64 -12.55 -0.05
CA ALA A 235 -23.88 -12.30 1.15
C ALA A 235 -23.19 -10.92 1.07
N THR A 236 -22.68 -10.42 2.17
CA THR A 236 -21.91 -9.17 2.20
C THR A 236 -20.54 -9.30 1.55
N ASP A 237 -19.98 -10.51 1.61
CA ASP A 237 -18.67 -10.87 1.11
C ASP A 237 -18.60 -12.32 0.63
N CYS A 238 -17.55 -12.64 -0.09
CA CYS A 238 -17.27 -13.99 -0.53
C CYS A 238 -15.77 -14.33 -0.36
N ARG A 239 -15.48 -15.62 -0.20
CA ARG A 239 -14.10 -16.12 -0.17
C ARG A 239 -13.49 -16.08 -1.57
N TYR A 240 -12.32 -15.48 -1.68
CA TYR A 240 -11.57 -15.43 -2.93
C TYR A 240 -10.53 -16.55 -2.98
N GLU A 241 -10.83 -17.61 -3.72
CA GLU A 241 -10.06 -18.87 -3.71
C GLU A 241 -8.61 -18.68 -4.18
N ARG A 242 -8.33 -17.77 -5.12
CA ARG A 242 -6.98 -17.57 -5.66
C ARG A 242 -5.96 -17.07 -4.64
N LEU A 243 -6.42 -16.41 -3.59
CA LEU A 243 -5.56 -15.83 -2.53
C LEU A 243 -5.83 -16.44 -1.16
N SER A 244 -6.83 -17.30 -1.04
CA SER A 244 -7.13 -18.04 0.19
C SER A 244 -6.26 -19.29 0.30
N THR A 245 -6.03 -19.74 1.54
CA THR A 245 -5.30 -20.96 1.88
C THR A 245 -6.15 -21.84 2.79
N ASP A 246 -5.68 -23.03 3.13
CA ASP A 246 -6.35 -23.90 4.11
C ASP A 246 -6.39 -23.30 5.53
N ARG A 247 -5.64 -22.20 5.77
CA ARG A 247 -5.47 -21.60 7.10
C ARG A 247 -5.89 -20.14 7.15
N SER A 248 -6.31 -19.58 6.03
CA SER A 248 -6.70 -18.16 5.97
C SER A 248 -7.65 -17.91 4.81
N ASP A 249 -8.65 -17.08 5.05
CA ASP A 249 -9.62 -16.65 4.06
C ASP A 249 -9.32 -15.23 3.61
N CYS A 250 -9.02 -15.07 2.32
CA CYS A 250 -9.04 -13.76 1.68
C CYS A 250 -10.47 -13.45 1.23
N ARG A 251 -11.02 -12.34 1.69
CA ARG A 251 -12.42 -11.97 1.44
C ARG A 251 -12.51 -10.79 0.49
N LEU A 252 -13.55 -10.80 -0.34
CA LEU A 252 -13.96 -9.71 -1.24
C LEU A 252 -15.44 -9.49 -1.13
N SER A 253 -15.94 -8.32 -1.56
CA SER A 253 -17.38 -8.10 -1.67
C SER A 253 -18.03 -9.10 -2.62
N PHE A 254 -19.29 -9.41 -2.39
CA PHE A 254 -20.03 -10.37 -3.23
C PHE A 254 -20.03 -9.97 -4.71
N ALA A 255 -20.07 -8.67 -5.01
CA ALA A 255 -20.05 -8.14 -6.38
C ALA A 255 -18.64 -7.95 -6.98
N ALA A 256 -17.55 -8.30 -6.26
CA ALA A 256 -16.18 -8.15 -6.77
C ALA A 256 -15.93 -8.80 -8.15
N PRO A 257 -16.55 -9.95 -8.53
CA PRO A 257 -16.38 -10.52 -9.85
C PRO A 257 -16.75 -9.58 -11.00
N VAL A 258 -17.75 -8.72 -10.83
CA VAL A 258 -18.16 -7.72 -11.83
C VAL A 258 -17.54 -6.34 -11.58
N GLY A 259 -16.58 -6.25 -10.67
CA GLY A 259 -15.78 -5.06 -10.34
C GLY A 259 -14.36 -5.19 -10.84
N LEU A 260 -13.40 -5.05 -9.91
CA LEU A 260 -11.96 -5.06 -10.19
C LEU A 260 -11.43 -6.37 -10.82
N LEU A 261 -12.15 -7.48 -10.65
CA LEU A 261 -11.75 -8.77 -11.20
C LEU A 261 -12.15 -8.96 -12.67
N LEU A 262 -12.95 -8.05 -13.23
CA LEU A 262 -13.35 -8.05 -14.64
C LEU A 262 -12.39 -7.19 -15.46
N PRO A 263 -11.50 -7.76 -16.30
CA PRO A 263 -10.37 -7.04 -16.90
C PRO A 263 -10.70 -6.29 -18.18
N CYS A 264 -11.84 -5.59 -18.25
CA CYS A 264 -12.29 -4.82 -19.41
C CYS A 264 -12.78 -3.43 -19.03
N ASN A 265 -12.97 -2.58 -20.04
CA ASN A 265 -13.66 -1.30 -19.85
C ASN A 265 -15.13 -1.56 -19.57
N HIS A 266 -15.62 -1.14 -18.42
CA HIS A 266 -17.05 -1.28 -18.08
C HIS A 266 -17.50 -0.30 -17.02
N ILE A 267 -18.81 -0.08 -16.96
CA ILE A 267 -19.50 0.59 -15.86
C ILE A 267 -20.43 -0.44 -15.23
N TYR A 268 -20.31 -0.63 -13.93
CA TYR A 268 -21.28 -1.39 -13.14
C TYR A 268 -22.28 -0.42 -12.53
N ASN A 269 -23.52 -0.44 -13.03
CA ASN A 269 -24.61 0.40 -12.56
C ASN A 269 -25.44 -0.37 -11.52
N GLN A 270 -25.72 0.27 -10.40
CA GLN A 270 -26.46 -0.29 -9.27
C GLN A 270 -27.57 0.69 -8.89
N TYR A 271 -28.84 0.25 -9.05
CA TYR A 271 -29.99 1.10 -8.76
C TYR A 271 -30.81 0.52 -7.60
N VAL A 272 -31.21 1.42 -6.69
CA VAL A 272 -32.21 1.11 -5.65
C VAL A 272 -33.30 2.17 -5.70
N PHE A 273 -34.53 1.73 -6.00
CA PHE A 273 -35.72 2.58 -6.10
C PHE A 273 -36.48 2.51 -4.79
N ILE A 274 -36.54 3.60 -4.07
CA ILE A 274 -37.15 3.72 -2.75
C ILE A 274 -38.59 4.24 -2.94
N GLY A 275 -39.55 3.32 -3.05
CA GLY A 275 -40.99 3.64 -3.11
C GLY A 275 -41.60 3.68 -1.71
N ASN A 276 -42.94 3.82 -1.67
CA ASN A 276 -43.70 3.66 -0.43
C ASN A 276 -43.87 2.17 -0.13
N SER A 277 -43.07 1.65 0.82
CA SER A 277 -43.02 0.22 1.15
C SER A 277 -44.37 -0.33 1.61
N ASP A 278 -45.14 0.42 2.42
CA ASP A 278 -46.45 -0.01 2.92
C ASP A 278 -47.48 -0.16 1.78
N GLU A 279 -47.43 0.75 0.80
CA GLU A 279 -48.26 0.68 -0.37
C GLU A 279 -47.93 -0.53 -1.27
N GLU A 280 -46.65 -0.81 -1.45
CA GLU A 280 -46.19 -1.97 -2.22
C GLU A 280 -46.57 -3.29 -1.53
N LEU A 281 -46.37 -3.41 -0.20
CA LEU A 281 -46.75 -4.60 0.55
C LEU A 281 -48.28 -4.85 0.50
N ARG A 282 -49.10 -3.80 0.64
CA ARG A 282 -50.55 -3.92 0.46
C ARG A 282 -50.93 -4.37 -0.96
N ARG A 283 -50.17 -3.95 -1.96
CA ARG A 283 -50.36 -4.41 -3.34
C ARG A 283 -50.05 -5.90 -3.45
N PHE A 284 -49.00 -6.38 -2.84
CA PHE A 284 -48.66 -7.81 -2.80
C PHE A 284 -49.72 -8.63 -2.05
N GLU A 285 -50.21 -8.15 -0.91
CA GLU A 285 -51.33 -8.81 -0.22
C GLU A 285 -52.58 -8.96 -1.11
N LYS A 286 -52.92 -7.91 -1.84
CA LYS A 286 -54.04 -7.96 -2.79
C LYS A 286 -53.78 -8.95 -3.92
N THR A 287 -52.54 -9.00 -4.44
CA THR A 287 -52.14 -9.94 -5.47
C THR A 287 -52.23 -11.38 -4.97
N ALA A 288 -51.71 -11.67 -3.76
CA ALA A 288 -51.80 -12.99 -3.14
C ALA A 288 -53.25 -13.47 -3.00
N ARG A 289 -54.15 -12.60 -2.53
CA ARG A 289 -55.59 -12.90 -2.44
C ARG A 289 -56.20 -13.21 -3.81
N ASN A 290 -55.84 -12.46 -4.86
CA ASN A 290 -56.33 -12.72 -6.21
C ASN A 290 -55.82 -14.08 -6.73
N MET A 291 -54.56 -14.40 -6.53
CA MET A 291 -53.96 -15.67 -6.91
C MET A 291 -54.54 -16.85 -6.14
N GLN A 292 -55.01 -16.68 -4.89
CA GLN A 292 -55.67 -17.70 -4.14
C GLN A 292 -56.97 -18.17 -4.88
N SER A 293 -57.72 -17.26 -5.46
CA SER A 293 -58.93 -17.61 -6.24
C SER A 293 -58.56 -18.31 -7.56
N LEU A 294 -57.40 -17.98 -8.15
CA LEU A 294 -56.92 -18.50 -9.42
C LEU A 294 -56.08 -19.77 -9.27
N SER A 295 -55.70 -20.16 -8.08
CA SER A 295 -54.86 -21.34 -7.81
C SER A 295 -55.49 -22.67 -8.24
N ARG A 296 -56.81 -22.72 -8.29
CA ARG A 296 -57.57 -23.90 -8.82
C ARG A 296 -57.36 -24.14 -10.32
N TYR A 297 -56.92 -23.14 -11.07
CA TYR A 297 -56.78 -23.19 -12.54
C TYR A 297 -55.32 -23.35 -12.99
N SER A 298 -54.35 -23.01 -12.15
CA SER A 298 -52.94 -23.12 -12.53
C SER A 298 -52.05 -23.34 -11.27
N ARG A 299 -51.19 -24.34 -11.39
CA ARG A 299 -50.12 -24.62 -10.37
C ARG A 299 -49.15 -23.43 -10.23
N GLN A 300 -48.89 -22.71 -11.32
CA GLN A 300 -48.05 -21.52 -11.29
C GLN A 300 -48.62 -20.42 -10.34
N ASN A 301 -49.94 -20.23 -10.38
CA ASN A 301 -50.57 -19.28 -9.48
C ASN A 301 -50.45 -19.69 -8.00
N THR A 302 -50.42 -20.99 -7.71
CA THR A 302 -50.17 -21.49 -6.35
C THR A 302 -48.73 -21.16 -5.91
N ILE A 303 -47.74 -21.46 -6.75
CA ILE A 303 -46.33 -21.20 -6.47
C ILE A 303 -46.11 -19.69 -6.30
N ASN A 304 -46.60 -18.87 -7.21
CA ASN A 304 -46.45 -17.41 -7.12
C ASN A 304 -47.09 -16.84 -5.86
N ARG A 305 -48.25 -17.37 -5.43
CA ARG A 305 -48.87 -17.00 -4.17
C ARG A 305 -47.99 -17.34 -2.97
N GLU A 306 -47.45 -18.55 -2.92
CA GLU A 306 -46.58 -19.01 -1.85
C GLU A 306 -45.34 -18.11 -1.76
N TRP A 307 -44.69 -17.76 -2.85
CA TRP A 307 -43.51 -16.83 -2.86
C TRP A 307 -43.88 -15.42 -2.37
N ILE A 308 -45.08 -14.91 -2.78
CA ILE A 308 -45.55 -13.60 -2.29
C ILE A 308 -45.83 -13.66 -0.79
N GLU A 309 -46.46 -14.74 -0.30
CA GLU A 309 -46.75 -14.93 1.13
C GLU A 309 -45.43 -15.03 1.96
N GLU A 310 -44.43 -15.73 1.47
CA GLU A 310 -43.08 -15.78 2.08
C GLU A 310 -42.44 -14.39 2.15
N TYR A 311 -42.45 -13.64 1.04
CA TYR A 311 -41.94 -12.27 0.98
C TYR A 311 -42.67 -11.34 1.99
N LEU A 312 -44.00 -11.42 2.07
CA LEU A 312 -44.81 -10.64 3.03
C LEU A 312 -44.50 -11.03 4.48
N ASN A 313 -44.35 -12.34 4.76
CA ASN A 313 -44.04 -12.85 6.06
C ASN A 313 -42.67 -12.36 6.54
N GLU A 314 -41.66 -12.37 5.67
CA GLU A 314 -40.33 -11.86 5.96
C GLU A 314 -40.36 -10.34 6.19
N ALA A 315 -41.02 -9.59 5.30
CA ALA A 315 -41.16 -8.14 5.46
C ALA A 315 -41.77 -7.74 6.79
N HIS A 316 -42.87 -8.39 7.18
CA HIS A 316 -43.59 -8.06 8.42
C HIS A 316 -42.90 -8.58 9.69
N SER A 317 -42.33 -9.79 9.67
CA SER A 317 -41.69 -10.40 10.84
C SER A 317 -40.38 -9.69 11.22
N GLN A 318 -39.62 -9.18 10.24
CA GLN A 318 -38.36 -8.52 10.44
C GLN A 318 -38.40 -6.99 10.28
N GLY A 319 -39.56 -6.42 9.93
CA GLY A 319 -39.74 -5.00 9.69
C GLY A 319 -38.89 -4.49 8.52
N LEU A 320 -38.77 -5.30 7.45
CA LEU A 320 -37.93 -4.96 6.29
C LEU A 320 -38.60 -3.97 5.36
N LYS A 321 -37.87 -3.03 4.85
CA LYS A 321 -38.37 -2.06 3.84
C LYS A 321 -38.23 -2.65 2.45
N SER A 322 -39.41 -2.85 1.76
CA SER A 322 -39.43 -3.27 0.37
C SER A 322 -38.94 -2.16 -0.55
N VAL A 323 -38.08 -2.51 -1.49
CA VAL A 323 -37.56 -1.62 -2.54
C VAL A 323 -37.57 -2.35 -3.88
N ARG A 324 -37.37 -1.63 -4.97
CA ARG A 324 -37.04 -2.24 -6.25
C ARG A 324 -35.55 -2.01 -6.52
N ALA A 325 -34.92 -2.92 -7.22
CA ALA A 325 -33.54 -2.80 -7.59
C ALA A 325 -33.29 -3.25 -9.03
N HIS A 326 -32.20 -2.79 -9.60
CA HIS A 326 -31.67 -3.22 -10.88
C HIS A 326 -30.16 -3.12 -10.89
N PHE A 327 -29.51 -4.09 -11.55
CA PHE A 327 -28.06 -4.09 -11.72
C PHE A 327 -27.72 -4.37 -13.17
N ASN A 328 -26.76 -3.65 -13.72
CA ASN A 328 -26.26 -3.93 -15.06
C ASN A 328 -24.78 -3.64 -15.21
N VAL A 329 -24.13 -4.44 -16.05
CA VAL A 329 -22.75 -4.23 -16.50
C VAL A 329 -22.80 -3.75 -17.93
N MET A 330 -22.39 -2.50 -18.15
CA MET A 330 -22.20 -1.90 -19.45
C MET A 330 -20.70 -1.95 -19.81
N ALA A 331 -20.33 -2.76 -20.76
CA ALA A 331 -18.95 -2.90 -21.21
C ALA A 331 -18.81 -2.51 -22.67
N TRP A 332 -17.60 -2.07 -23.07
CA TRP A 332 -17.33 -1.61 -24.42
C TRP A 332 -15.90 -1.89 -24.88
N SER A 333 -15.73 -1.94 -26.20
CA SER A 333 -14.45 -1.97 -26.91
C SER A 333 -14.62 -1.39 -28.32
N ASP A 334 -13.56 -0.83 -28.87
CA ASP A 334 -13.43 -0.42 -30.26
C ASP A 334 -13.16 -1.63 -31.20
N ASP A 335 -12.64 -2.74 -30.65
CA ASP A 335 -12.42 -4.01 -31.37
C ASP A 335 -13.61 -4.96 -31.21
N ALA A 336 -14.18 -5.39 -32.36
CA ALA A 336 -15.31 -6.33 -32.37
C ALA A 336 -14.96 -7.72 -31.83
N GLU A 337 -13.75 -8.22 -32.03
CA GLU A 337 -13.33 -9.51 -31.51
C GLU A 337 -13.05 -9.45 -30.00
N GLU A 338 -12.47 -8.36 -29.52
CA GLU A 338 -12.34 -8.10 -28.09
C GLU A 338 -13.71 -8.01 -27.42
N LEU A 339 -14.68 -7.31 -28.03
CA LEU A 339 -16.04 -7.22 -27.49
C LEU A 339 -16.71 -8.59 -27.34
N LYS A 340 -16.47 -9.55 -28.24
CA LYS A 340 -16.99 -10.91 -28.09
C LYS A 340 -16.40 -11.61 -26.87
N ARG A 341 -15.08 -11.42 -26.61
CA ARG A 341 -14.42 -11.97 -25.42
C ARG A 341 -14.99 -11.32 -24.16
N ILE A 342 -15.13 -9.98 -24.15
CA ILE A 342 -15.71 -9.23 -23.05
C ILE A 342 -17.13 -9.73 -22.71
N LYS A 343 -18.00 -9.97 -23.72
CA LYS A 343 -19.33 -10.53 -23.50
C LYS A 343 -19.29 -11.87 -22.76
N ASN A 344 -18.37 -12.74 -23.14
CA ASN A 344 -18.20 -14.04 -22.48
C ASN A 344 -17.64 -13.88 -21.06
N ASP A 345 -16.67 -12.97 -20.86
CA ASP A 345 -16.06 -12.72 -19.56
C ASP A 345 -17.10 -12.15 -18.57
N VAL A 346 -17.90 -11.15 -18.98
CA VAL A 346 -18.97 -10.60 -18.16
C VAL A 346 -20.00 -11.67 -17.81
N GLY A 347 -20.44 -12.45 -18.80
CA GLY A 347 -21.37 -13.56 -18.58
C GLY A 347 -20.83 -14.59 -17.59
N SER A 348 -19.55 -14.96 -17.72
CA SER A 348 -18.86 -15.91 -16.84
C SER A 348 -18.74 -15.40 -15.40
N GLN A 349 -18.41 -14.11 -15.23
CA GLN A 349 -18.31 -13.50 -13.91
C GLN A 349 -19.67 -13.42 -13.22
N LEU A 350 -20.73 -13.03 -13.94
CA LEU A 350 -22.10 -13.04 -13.40
C LEU A 350 -22.56 -14.47 -13.05
N ALA A 351 -22.26 -15.45 -13.90
CA ALA A 351 -22.55 -16.86 -13.62
C ALA A 351 -21.79 -17.38 -12.39
N SER A 352 -20.57 -16.94 -12.16
CA SER A 352 -19.81 -17.28 -10.94
C SER A 352 -20.44 -16.77 -9.66
N MET A 353 -21.22 -15.69 -9.74
CA MET A 353 -22.06 -15.16 -8.67
C MET A 353 -23.40 -15.89 -8.53
N GLY A 354 -23.70 -16.86 -9.41
CA GLY A 354 -24.98 -17.56 -9.50
C GLY A 354 -26.08 -16.77 -10.23
N CYS A 355 -25.70 -15.70 -10.94
CA CYS A 355 -26.64 -14.89 -11.72
C CYS A 355 -26.84 -15.45 -13.15
N VAL A 356 -28.02 -15.21 -13.73
CA VAL A 356 -28.35 -15.55 -15.12
C VAL A 356 -28.72 -14.25 -15.86
N PRO A 357 -27.73 -13.50 -16.38
CA PRO A 357 -27.96 -12.19 -16.93
C PRO A 357 -28.71 -12.25 -18.26
N ARG A 358 -29.52 -11.23 -18.52
CA ARG A 358 -30.11 -10.96 -19.84
C ARG A 358 -29.12 -10.14 -20.67
N HIS A 359 -29.10 -10.43 -21.99
CA HIS A 359 -28.16 -9.78 -22.91
C HIS A 359 -28.91 -8.93 -23.93
N ASN A 360 -28.45 -7.71 -24.15
CA ASN A 360 -28.86 -6.84 -25.24
C ASN A 360 -30.37 -6.92 -25.52
N THR A 361 -31.19 -6.66 -24.50
CA THR A 361 -32.65 -6.59 -24.63
C THR A 361 -33.06 -5.36 -25.44
N THR A 362 -34.31 -5.29 -25.83
CA THR A 362 -34.89 -4.13 -26.54
C THR A 362 -34.80 -2.84 -25.73
N ASP A 363 -34.67 -2.95 -24.40
CA ASP A 363 -34.65 -1.83 -23.47
C ASP A 363 -33.22 -1.28 -23.18
N CYS A 364 -32.17 -1.90 -23.72
CA CYS A 364 -30.81 -1.44 -23.52
C CYS A 364 -30.55 0.06 -23.84
N PRO A 365 -31.12 0.64 -24.92
CA PRO A 365 -31.01 2.07 -25.19
C PRO A 365 -31.63 2.94 -24.11
N THR A 366 -32.78 2.55 -23.54
CA THR A 366 -33.44 3.28 -22.47
C THR A 366 -32.72 3.12 -21.14
N LEU A 367 -32.08 1.97 -20.89
CA LEU A 367 -31.22 1.74 -19.72
C LEU A 367 -29.94 2.58 -19.79
N PHE A 368 -29.30 2.65 -20.98
CA PHE A 368 -28.16 3.56 -21.20
C PHE A 368 -28.56 5.01 -20.91
N TRP A 369 -29.75 5.44 -21.42
CA TRP A 369 -30.25 6.80 -21.24
C TRP A 369 -30.57 7.12 -19.78
N ALA A 370 -31.13 6.19 -19.04
CA ALA A 370 -31.36 6.31 -17.60
C ALA A 370 -30.07 6.29 -16.79
N GLY A 371 -28.97 5.73 -17.34
CA GLY A 371 -27.62 5.71 -16.74
C GLY A 371 -26.90 7.04 -16.77
N ILE A 372 -27.38 8.03 -17.54
CA ILE A 372 -26.79 9.37 -17.55
C ILE A 372 -26.86 9.95 -16.13
N PRO A 373 -25.71 10.46 -15.59
CA PRO A 373 -25.69 11.10 -14.29
C PRO A 373 -26.79 12.15 -14.13
N GLY A 374 -27.70 11.95 -13.17
CA GLY A 374 -28.87 12.82 -12.96
C GLY A 374 -30.13 12.43 -13.68
N ASN A 375 -30.15 11.36 -14.48
CA ASN A 375 -31.31 10.89 -15.22
C ASN A 375 -31.92 9.58 -14.71
N ALA A 376 -31.54 9.10 -13.52
CA ALA A 376 -31.99 7.83 -12.97
C ALA A 376 -33.54 7.74 -12.73
N ALA A 377 -34.21 8.88 -12.64
CA ALA A 377 -35.70 8.92 -12.55
C ALA A 377 -36.41 8.46 -13.83
N ASP A 378 -35.70 8.44 -14.94
CA ASP A 378 -36.20 8.03 -16.26
C ASP A 378 -36.11 6.50 -16.50
N PHE A 379 -35.75 5.75 -15.47
CA PHE A 379 -35.55 4.31 -15.51
C PHE A 379 -36.87 3.55 -15.73
N PRO A 380 -36.92 2.56 -16.66
CA PRO A 380 -38.13 1.79 -16.93
C PRO A 380 -38.46 0.85 -15.78
N ALA A 381 -39.71 0.94 -15.29
CA ALA A 381 -40.15 0.22 -14.08
C ALA A 381 -40.17 -1.30 -14.25
N GLU A 382 -40.38 -1.79 -15.47
CA GLU A 382 -40.41 -3.21 -15.83
C GLU A 382 -39.02 -3.89 -15.76
N GLU A 383 -37.95 -3.09 -15.79
CA GLU A 383 -36.58 -3.58 -15.70
C GLU A 383 -36.04 -3.63 -14.26
N ALA A 384 -36.94 -3.42 -13.26
CA ALA A 384 -36.54 -3.45 -11.85
C ALA A 384 -37.35 -4.50 -11.06
N PHE A 385 -36.64 -5.36 -10.33
CA PHE A 385 -37.22 -6.40 -9.48
C PHE A 385 -37.46 -5.94 -8.04
N HIS A 386 -38.40 -6.57 -7.34
CA HIS A 386 -38.68 -6.33 -5.93
C HIS A 386 -37.72 -7.11 -5.02
N THR A 387 -37.19 -6.42 -3.99
CA THR A 387 -36.30 -7.00 -3.01
C THR A 387 -36.33 -6.17 -1.71
N PHE A 388 -35.51 -6.51 -0.73
CA PHE A 388 -35.29 -5.70 0.47
C PHE A 388 -33.94 -4.95 0.36
N ILE A 389 -33.80 -3.85 1.11
CA ILE A 389 -32.60 -3.02 1.10
C ILE A 389 -31.36 -3.87 1.36
N GLY A 390 -31.41 -4.79 2.35
CA GLY A 390 -30.27 -5.62 2.72
C GLY A 390 -29.76 -6.47 1.57
N GLN A 391 -30.65 -7.14 0.83
CA GLN A 391 -30.27 -7.97 -0.31
C GLN A 391 -29.73 -7.13 -1.48
N ALA A 392 -30.36 -5.99 -1.75
CA ALA A 392 -29.88 -5.08 -2.81
C ALA A 392 -28.47 -4.57 -2.54
N VAL A 393 -28.15 -4.22 -1.31
CA VAL A 393 -26.83 -3.71 -0.93
C VAL A 393 -25.73 -4.77 -1.01
N CYS A 394 -26.04 -6.05 -0.88
CA CYS A 394 -25.06 -7.14 -1.09
C CYS A 394 -24.49 -7.15 -2.52
N LEU A 395 -25.23 -6.61 -3.50
CA LEU A 395 -24.80 -6.51 -4.90
C LEU A 395 -24.06 -5.19 -5.19
N PHE A 396 -23.69 -4.40 -4.19
CA PHE A 396 -22.87 -3.22 -4.40
C PHE A 396 -21.38 -3.62 -4.50
N ALA A 397 -20.68 -3.02 -5.47
CA ALA A 397 -19.22 -3.10 -5.48
C ALA A 397 -18.65 -2.41 -4.23
N GLY A 398 -17.81 -3.11 -3.50
CA GLY A 398 -17.34 -2.70 -2.17
C GLY A 398 -15.89 -2.22 -2.09
N GLU A 399 -15.10 -2.33 -3.18
CA GLU A 399 -13.64 -2.08 -3.14
C GLU A 399 -13.17 -1.19 -4.30
N THR A 400 -11.99 -0.61 -4.09
CA THR A 400 -11.25 0.15 -5.10
C THR A 400 -9.80 -0.33 -5.23
N ASN A 401 -9.08 0.17 -6.23
CA ASN A 401 -7.65 -0.06 -6.40
C ASN A 401 -6.83 0.49 -5.23
N TYR A 402 -5.59 0.00 -5.08
CA TYR A 402 -4.60 0.63 -4.22
C TYR A 402 -4.31 2.07 -4.67
N LYS A 403 -4.17 2.97 -3.69
CA LYS A 403 -3.95 4.40 -3.89
C LYS A 403 -2.51 4.79 -3.66
N ASP A 404 -2.07 5.79 -4.40
CA ASP A 404 -0.79 6.45 -4.16
C ASP A 404 -0.83 7.25 -2.85
N SER A 405 0.28 7.25 -2.10
CA SER A 405 0.43 8.13 -0.93
C SER A 405 0.61 9.57 -1.38
N PRO A 406 -0.19 10.52 -0.87
CA PRO A 406 -0.06 11.94 -1.19
C PRO A 406 1.10 12.59 -0.41
N SER A 407 2.31 12.12 -0.61
CA SER A 407 3.52 12.62 0.03
C SER A 407 4.67 12.70 -0.97
N ALA A 408 5.62 13.63 -0.74
CA ALA A 408 6.80 13.76 -1.59
C ALA A 408 7.82 12.63 -1.34
N PHE A 409 7.85 12.09 -0.10
CA PHE A 409 8.73 11.00 0.29
C PHE A 409 7.98 9.68 0.23
N GLY A 410 8.63 8.63 -0.26
CA GLY A 410 8.06 7.29 -0.32
C GLY A 410 8.88 6.36 -1.22
N ILE A 411 8.40 5.15 -1.37
CA ILE A 411 9.00 4.13 -2.22
C ILE A 411 8.04 3.76 -3.37
N ARG A 412 8.61 3.42 -4.52
CA ARG A 412 7.88 2.83 -5.64
C ARG A 412 7.74 1.34 -5.40
N MET A 413 6.50 0.89 -5.39
CA MET A 413 6.11 -0.52 -5.41
C MET A 413 5.16 -0.74 -6.57
N ALA A 414 4.75 -1.96 -6.84
CA ALA A 414 3.73 -2.22 -7.84
C ALA A 414 2.46 -2.81 -7.18
N ASP A 415 1.32 -2.49 -7.76
CA ASP A 415 0.07 -3.19 -7.44
C ASP A 415 0.20 -4.67 -7.77
N ARG A 416 -0.23 -5.53 -6.84
CA ARG A 416 -0.06 -6.98 -6.97
C ARG A 416 -0.85 -7.58 -8.14
N ILE A 417 -1.96 -6.97 -8.52
CA ILE A 417 -2.86 -7.47 -9.56
C ILE A 417 -2.52 -6.81 -10.89
N SER A 418 -2.69 -5.51 -10.98
CA SER A 418 -2.53 -4.76 -12.23
C SER A 418 -1.07 -4.52 -12.61
N GLY A 419 -0.15 -4.57 -11.63
CA GLY A 419 1.24 -4.19 -11.83
C GLY A 419 1.45 -2.69 -12.07
N LYS A 420 0.46 -1.86 -11.76
CA LYS A 420 0.63 -0.40 -11.79
C LYS A 420 1.66 0.02 -10.75
N PRO A 421 2.66 0.87 -11.08
CA PRO A 421 3.54 1.45 -10.08
C PRO A 421 2.76 2.35 -9.12
N LEU A 422 3.03 2.17 -7.83
CA LEU A 422 2.44 2.92 -6.73
C LEU A 422 3.52 3.67 -5.97
N HIS A 423 3.24 4.88 -5.56
CA HIS A 423 4.06 5.64 -4.63
C HIS A 423 3.55 5.45 -3.21
N ILE A 424 4.36 4.84 -2.33
CA ILE A 424 3.93 4.44 -0.99
C ILE A 424 4.85 5.06 0.05
N ASP A 425 4.30 5.85 0.95
CA ASP A 425 5.03 6.37 2.11
C ASP A 425 4.79 5.49 3.34
N ILE A 426 5.84 4.79 3.74
CA ILE A 426 5.86 3.90 4.92
C ILE A 426 6.56 4.54 6.12
N SER A 427 6.82 5.84 6.09
CA SER A 427 7.62 6.55 7.11
C SER A 427 6.97 7.83 7.60
N ASP A 428 6.77 8.84 6.73
CA ASP A 428 6.38 10.18 7.16
C ASP A 428 4.87 10.38 7.23
N LEU A 429 4.15 9.97 6.18
CA LEU A 429 2.70 10.15 6.12
C LEU A 429 1.97 9.36 7.20
N PRO A 430 2.29 8.08 7.47
CA PRO A 430 1.69 7.34 8.57
C PRO A 430 1.92 8.01 9.93
N MET A 431 3.12 8.54 10.15
CA MET A 431 3.45 9.26 11.38
C MET A 431 2.70 10.59 11.50
N LYS A 432 2.57 11.36 10.41
CA LYS A 432 1.79 12.60 10.38
C LYS A 432 0.29 12.37 10.64
N ARG A 433 -0.23 11.25 10.19
CA ARG A 433 -1.64 10.83 10.39
C ARG A 433 -1.88 10.16 11.74
N GLY A 434 -0.85 9.95 12.56
CA GLY A 434 -0.96 9.26 13.85
C GLY A 434 -1.17 7.75 13.74
N VAL A 435 -0.97 7.15 12.56
CA VAL A 435 -1.03 5.70 12.34
C VAL A 435 0.18 5.03 12.99
N THR A 436 1.36 5.65 12.87
CA THR A 436 2.60 5.20 13.51
C THR A 436 3.14 6.26 14.45
N THR A 437 3.90 5.83 15.47
CA THR A 437 4.56 6.73 16.45
C THR A 437 6.04 6.93 16.15
N ASN A 438 6.61 6.08 15.32
CA ASN A 438 8.00 6.09 14.88
C ASN A 438 8.13 5.62 13.43
N ARG A 439 9.34 5.70 12.88
CA ARG A 439 9.68 5.27 11.51
C ARG A 439 10.43 3.95 11.45
N ASN A 440 10.70 3.33 12.59
CA ASN A 440 11.47 2.10 12.64
C ASN A 440 10.74 0.95 11.96
N LYS A 441 11.50 0.06 11.36
CA LYS A 441 10.98 -1.08 10.61
C LYS A 441 11.58 -2.38 11.09
N PHE A 442 10.74 -3.40 11.06
CA PHE A 442 11.13 -4.77 11.28
C PHE A 442 10.81 -5.58 10.02
N VAL A 443 11.83 -6.26 9.47
CA VAL A 443 11.70 -7.04 8.24
C VAL A 443 11.96 -8.51 8.54
N LEU A 444 10.99 -9.37 8.20
CA LEU A 444 11.10 -10.82 8.34
C LEU A 444 10.95 -11.50 6.98
N GLY A 445 11.97 -12.25 6.59
CA GLY A 445 11.93 -13.00 5.34
C GLY A 445 12.86 -14.19 5.31
N PRO A 446 12.33 -15.41 5.16
CA PRO A 446 13.12 -16.62 5.02
C PRO A 446 14.12 -16.54 3.86
N SER A 447 15.15 -17.38 3.89
CA SER A 447 16.07 -17.51 2.77
C SER A 447 15.33 -17.88 1.47
N GLY A 448 15.58 -17.14 0.39
CA GLY A 448 14.93 -17.31 -0.91
C GLY A 448 13.59 -16.56 -1.04
N SER A 449 13.13 -15.84 -0.02
CA SER A 449 11.89 -15.04 -0.08
C SER A 449 12.00 -13.73 -0.89
N GLY A 450 13.22 -13.35 -1.33
CA GLY A 450 13.49 -12.08 -2.01
C GLY A 450 13.88 -10.92 -1.09
N LYS A 451 14.26 -11.21 0.15
CA LYS A 451 14.64 -10.23 1.19
C LYS A 451 15.68 -9.21 0.72
N SER A 452 16.86 -9.68 0.30
CA SER A 452 17.95 -8.80 -0.15
C SER A 452 17.55 -7.96 -1.38
N PHE A 453 16.72 -8.53 -2.24
CA PHE A 453 16.19 -7.84 -3.41
C PHE A 453 15.27 -6.67 -3.02
N PHE A 454 14.29 -6.93 -2.16
CA PHE A 454 13.42 -5.89 -1.62
C PHE A 454 14.20 -4.82 -0.87
N MET A 455 15.17 -5.21 -0.05
CA MET A 455 15.99 -4.27 0.71
C MET A 455 16.85 -3.38 -0.20
N ASN A 456 17.50 -3.93 -1.25
CA ASN A 456 18.22 -3.12 -2.24
C ASN A 456 17.30 -2.11 -2.92
N HIS A 457 16.08 -2.53 -3.29
CA HIS A 457 15.09 -1.64 -3.90
C HIS A 457 14.68 -0.50 -2.96
N LEU A 458 14.43 -0.79 -1.69
CA LEU A 458 14.10 0.19 -0.67
C LEU A 458 15.26 1.17 -0.42
N VAL A 459 16.45 0.64 -0.16
CA VAL A 459 17.63 1.42 0.21
C VAL A 459 18.06 2.37 -0.90
N ARG A 460 18.05 1.92 -2.16
CA ARG A 460 18.34 2.78 -3.31
C ARG A 460 17.41 3.98 -3.36
N GLN A 461 16.11 3.75 -3.23
CA GLN A 461 15.12 4.82 -3.30
C GLN A 461 15.26 5.83 -2.15
N TYR A 462 15.58 5.36 -0.94
CA TYR A 462 15.88 6.26 0.19
C TYR A 462 17.13 7.10 -0.07
N PHE A 463 18.19 6.49 -0.59
CA PHE A 463 19.42 7.21 -0.94
C PHE A 463 19.16 8.27 -2.02
N GLU A 464 18.43 7.94 -3.08
CA GLU A 464 18.09 8.87 -4.16
C GLU A 464 17.26 10.06 -3.68
N GLN A 465 16.47 9.88 -2.62
CA GLN A 465 15.70 10.95 -1.96
C GLN A 465 16.49 11.72 -0.89
N GLY A 466 17.82 11.59 -0.88
CA GLY A 466 18.71 12.38 -0.03
C GLY A 466 18.97 11.81 1.35
N SER A 467 18.56 10.58 1.65
CA SER A 467 18.82 9.94 2.94
C SER A 467 20.30 9.52 3.08
N HIS A 468 20.81 9.57 4.31
CA HIS A 468 22.08 8.95 4.67
C HIS A 468 21.82 7.51 5.13
N VAL A 469 22.48 6.57 4.50
CA VAL A 469 22.33 5.13 4.74
C VAL A 469 23.59 4.57 5.37
N VAL A 470 23.46 3.93 6.52
CA VAL A 470 24.48 3.09 7.12
C VAL A 470 23.93 1.67 7.17
N LEU A 471 24.61 0.75 6.54
CA LEU A 471 24.14 -0.61 6.35
C LEU A 471 25.17 -1.61 6.85
N VAL A 472 24.72 -2.54 7.67
CA VAL A 472 25.51 -3.71 8.12
C VAL A 472 25.01 -4.91 7.33
N ASP A 473 25.88 -5.44 6.47
CA ASP A 473 25.60 -6.53 5.54
C ASP A 473 26.29 -7.83 5.95
N THR A 474 25.68 -8.95 5.59
CA THR A 474 26.28 -10.27 5.66
C THR A 474 25.99 -11.00 4.34
N GLY A 475 27.02 -11.34 3.58
CA GLY A 475 26.89 -12.07 2.33
C GLY A 475 26.93 -11.22 1.06
N ASN A 476 27.55 -10.05 1.12
CA ASN A 476 27.83 -9.18 -0.03
C ASN A 476 26.59 -8.79 -0.89
N SER A 477 25.44 -8.64 -0.24
CA SER A 477 24.17 -8.38 -0.93
C SER A 477 24.06 -6.98 -1.54
N TYR A 478 24.80 -6.00 -1.02
CA TYR A 478 24.72 -4.59 -1.44
C TYR A 478 25.96 -4.09 -2.18
N GLN A 479 26.92 -4.96 -2.47
CA GLN A 479 28.17 -4.56 -3.10
C GLN A 479 27.94 -3.91 -4.47
N GLY A 480 27.12 -4.52 -5.34
CA GLY A 480 26.85 -3.99 -6.68
C GLY A 480 26.22 -2.59 -6.65
N LEU A 481 25.22 -2.38 -5.81
CA LEU A 481 24.59 -1.07 -5.62
C LEU A 481 25.58 -0.05 -5.06
N CYS A 482 26.39 -0.44 -4.08
CA CYS A 482 27.40 0.44 -3.48
C CYS A 482 28.46 0.88 -4.49
N GLU A 483 28.97 -0.03 -5.32
CA GLU A 483 29.93 0.25 -6.38
C GLU A 483 29.37 1.21 -7.44
N MET A 484 28.11 1.03 -7.85
CA MET A 484 27.42 1.95 -8.77
C MET A 484 27.31 3.36 -8.16
N ILE A 485 26.92 3.47 -6.90
CA ILE A 485 26.83 4.75 -6.18
C ILE A 485 28.23 5.39 -6.09
N HIS A 486 29.24 4.63 -5.71
CA HIS A 486 30.63 5.09 -5.60
C HIS A 486 31.10 5.75 -6.90
N ARG A 487 30.91 5.06 -8.01
CA ARG A 487 31.31 5.55 -9.33
C ARG A 487 30.52 6.78 -9.77
N LYS A 488 29.20 6.74 -9.64
CA LYS A 488 28.32 7.87 -9.98
C LYS A 488 28.66 9.14 -9.22
N THR A 489 29.03 9.00 -7.95
CA THR A 489 29.39 10.13 -7.09
C THR A 489 30.90 10.46 -7.10
N LYS A 490 31.67 9.83 -7.99
CA LYS A 490 33.13 9.99 -8.11
C LYS A 490 33.87 9.77 -6.77
N GLY A 491 33.47 8.73 -6.04
CA GLY A 491 34.03 8.36 -4.73
C GLY A 491 33.54 9.19 -3.57
N LYS A 492 32.62 10.12 -3.78
CA LYS A 492 32.05 10.91 -2.68
C LYS A 492 31.18 10.07 -1.77
N ASP A 493 30.34 9.21 -2.32
CA ASP A 493 29.45 8.28 -1.59
C ASP A 493 29.72 6.84 -2.04
N GLY A 494 29.05 5.85 -1.48
CA GLY A 494 29.20 4.45 -1.85
C GLY A 494 30.50 3.86 -1.28
N ILE A 495 30.67 3.92 0.03
CA ILE A 495 31.83 3.34 0.72
C ILE A 495 31.49 1.92 1.18
N TYR A 496 32.26 0.97 0.70
CA TYR A 496 32.10 -0.45 1.03
C TYR A 496 33.28 -0.89 1.91
N PHE A 497 33.01 -1.18 3.18
CA PHE A 497 33.98 -1.72 4.10
C PHE A 497 33.86 -3.24 4.16
N THR A 498 34.91 -3.92 3.85
CA THR A 498 35.04 -5.36 4.05
C THR A 498 36.35 -5.66 4.81
N TYR A 499 36.29 -6.63 5.68
CA TYR A 499 37.50 -7.09 6.40
C TYR A 499 38.20 -8.17 5.58
N THR A 500 39.45 -7.91 5.21
CA THR A 500 40.37 -8.92 4.74
C THR A 500 41.68 -8.77 5.52
N GLU A 501 42.48 -9.82 5.60
CA GLU A 501 43.78 -9.73 6.26
C GLU A 501 44.73 -8.70 5.59
N GLU A 502 44.54 -8.48 4.27
CA GLU A 502 45.32 -7.49 3.49
C GLU A 502 44.76 -6.05 3.62
N LYS A 503 43.45 -5.91 3.88
CA LYS A 503 42.80 -4.62 4.10
C LYS A 503 41.89 -4.68 5.32
N PRO A 504 42.45 -4.63 6.52
CA PRO A 504 41.69 -4.70 7.74
C PRO A 504 40.88 -3.40 7.97
N ILE A 505 39.75 -3.52 8.61
CA ILE A 505 38.99 -2.34 9.09
C ILE A 505 39.84 -1.66 10.15
N SER A 506 40.13 -0.40 9.92
CA SER A 506 40.92 0.42 10.86
C SER A 506 40.12 1.66 11.27
N PHE A 507 40.17 1.97 12.56
CA PHE A 507 39.41 3.06 13.16
C PHE A 507 40.24 3.72 14.27
N ASN A 508 39.97 4.99 14.54
CA ASN A 508 40.56 5.68 15.70
C ASN A 508 39.47 6.23 16.61
N PRO A 509 39.20 5.61 17.78
CA PRO A 509 38.13 6.06 18.68
C PRO A 509 38.36 7.46 19.26
N PHE A 510 39.63 7.91 19.31
CA PHE A 510 40.03 9.21 19.82
C PHE A 510 40.06 10.30 18.73
N TYR A 511 39.65 10.01 17.53
CA TYR A 511 39.53 11.03 16.49
C TYR A 511 38.22 11.80 16.59
N THR A 512 38.30 13.11 16.42
CA THR A 512 37.17 14.01 16.27
C THR A 512 37.51 15.09 15.23
N ASP A 513 36.57 15.42 14.32
CA ASP A 513 36.80 16.39 13.23
C ASP A 513 37.07 17.81 13.74
N ASP A 514 36.46 18.16 14.86
CA ASP A 514 36.47 19.47 15.49
C ASP A 514 37.37 19.55 16.75
N GLY A 515 38.01 18.46 17.15
CA GLY A 515 38.79 18.37 18.39
C GLY A 515 37.95 18.42 19.67
N VAL A 516 36.62 18.34 19.57
CA VAL A 516 35.70 18.42 20.70
C VAL A 516 35.27 17.01 21.14
N PHE A 517 35.51 16.71 22.41
CA PHE A 517 35.06 15.47 23.05
C PHE A 517 33.85 15.78 23.95
N ASP A 518 32.64 15.62 23.41
CA ASP A 518 31.40 15.72 24.21
C ASP A 518 31.25 14.53 25.18
N VAL A 519 30.27 14.61 26.07
CA VAL A 519 30.01 13.57 27.09
C VAL A 519 29.77 12.21 26.45
N GLU A 520 29.12 12.21 25.32
CA GLU A 520 28.71 10.99 24.60
C GLU A 520 29.89 10.33 23.88
N LYS A 521 30.80 11.12 23.28
CA LYS A 521 32.03 10.60 22.68
C LYS A 521 32.91 9.95 23.76
N LYS A 522 32.97 10.56 24.93
CA LYS A 522 33.69 9.99 26.09
C LYS A 522 33.08 8.70 26.59
N ASP A 523 31.74 8.64 26.63
CA ASP A 523 31.01 7.44 27.02
C ASP A 523 31.15 6.33 25.97
N SER A 524 31.18 6.67 24.69
CA SER A 524 31.44 5.72 23.61
C SER A 524 32.85 5.11 23.71
N ILE A 525 33.86 5.95 23.91
CA ILE A 525 35.25 5.49 24.13
C ILE A 525 35.33 4.56 25.35
N LYS A 526 34.72 4.96 26.46
CA LYS A 526 34.66 4.13 27.68
C LYS A 526 33.99 2.78 27.40
N THR A 527 32.85 2.78 26.74
CA THR A 527 32.10 1.55 26.40
C THR A 527 32.95 0.63 25.52
N LEU A 528 33.62 1.17 24.51
CA LEU A 528 34.53 0.43 23.66
C LEU A 528 35.65 -0.23 24.47
N LEU A 529 36.30 0.54 25.30
CA LEU A 529 37.41 0.04 26.15
C LEU A 529 36.96 -1.03 27.15
N LEU A 530 35.75 -0.88 27.72
CA LEU A 530 35.14 -1.91 28.58
C LEU A 530 34.84 -3.21 27.81
N THR A 531 34.32 -3.09 26.60
CA THR A 531 34.02 -4.25 25.75
C THR A 531 35.30 -5.00 25.32
N LEU A 532 36.39 -4.27 25.11
CA LEU A 532 37.67 -4.86 24.78
C LEU A 532 38.34 -5.52 26.00
N TRP A 533 38.07 -5.02 27.19
CA TRP A 533 38.70 -5.48 28.44
C TRP A 533 37.96 -6.66 29.07
N LYS A 534 36.60 -6.61 29.06
CA LYS A 534 35.72 -7.58 29.73
C LYS A 534 35.04 -8.52 28.76
N SER A 535 34.88 -9.78 29.18
CA SER A 535 34.06 -10.75 28.43
C SER A 535 32.61 -10.71 28.85
N GLU A 536 31.72 -11.32 28.06
CA GLU A 536 30.28 -11.44 28.36
C GLU A 536 30.01 -12.11 29.70
N ASN A 537 30.85 -13.03 30.08
CA ASN A 537 30.72 -13.78 31.35
C ASN A 537 31.26 -13.00 32.57
N GLU A 538 31.98 -11.89 32.35
CA GLU A 538 32.57 -11.06 33.41
C GLU A 538 32.21 -9.58 33.18
N PRO A 539 30.99 -9.14 33.52
CA PRO A 539 30.59 -7.77 33.33
C PRO A 539 31.41 -6.80 34.20
N ALA A 540 31.67 -5.60 33.63
CA ALA A 540 32.40 -4.57 34.36
C ALA A 540 31.60 -4.10 35.58
N THR A 541 32.29 -3.93 36.70
CA THR A 541 31.74 -3.37 37.93
C THR A 541 31.50 -1.86 37.78
N LYS A 542 30.64 -1.28 38.65
CA LYS A 542 30.45 0.16 38.68
C LYS A 542 31.73 0.93 38.93
N THR A 543 32.64 0.38 39.76
CA THR A 543 33.90 1.00 40.07
C THR A 543 34.87 0.99 38.89
N GLU A 544 34.95 -0.15 38.17
CA GLU A 544 35.76 -0.26 36.97
C GLU A 544 35.29 0.72 35.90
N SER A 545 33.98 0.82 35.70
CA SER A 545 33.37 1.77 34.73
C SER A 545 33.62 3.22 35.12
N ALA A 546 33.55 3.57 36.38
CA ALA A 546 33.83 4.91 36.91
C ALA A 546 35.32 5.29 36.76
N GLU A 547 36.23 4.41 37.13
CA GLU A 547 37.67 4.64 37.01
C GLU A 547 38.13 4.78 35.56
N LEU A 548 37.62 3.92 34.68
CA LEU A 548 37.94 4.03 33.26
C LEU A 548 37.40 5.33 32.67
N GLY A 549 36.19 5.75 33.06
CA GLY A 549 35.62 7.04 32.67
C GLY A 549 36.50 8.22 33.14
N SER A 550 37.02 8.15 34.35
CA SER A 550 37.96 9.14 34.89
C SER A 550 39.27 9.16 34.10
N ALA A 551 39.80 8.00 33.74
CA ALA A 551 41.04 7.87 32.94
C ALA A 551 40.85 8.46 31.52
N VAL A 552 39.74 8.18 30.86
CA VAL A 552 39.42 8.75 29.55
C VAL A 552 39.30 10.27 29.65
N ASN A 553 38.63 10.82 30.66
CA ASN A 553 38.54 12.27 30.85
C ASN A 553 39.90 12.92 31.09
N ALA A 554 40.74 12.31 31.93
CA ALA A 554 42.07 12.82 32.23
C ALA A 554 42.99 12.80 30.99
N TYR A 555 42.93 11.74 30.21
CA TYR A 555 43.65 11.66 28.93
C TYR A 555 43.19 12.73 27.93
N ILE A 556 41.90 12.95 27.81
CA ILE A 556 41.35 13.97 26.90
C ILE A 556 41.79 15.37 27.32
N LEU A 557 41.80 15.67 28.61
CA LEU A 557 42.37 16.94 29.13
C LEU A 557 43.85 17.08 28.77
N LYS A 558 44.61 16.00 28.85
CA LYS A 558 46.04 16.03 28.52
C LYS A 558 46.29 16.30 27.05
N ILE A 559 45.56 15.64 26.13
CA ILE A 559 45.70 15.91 24.69
C ILE A 559 45.23 17.29 24.29
N GLN A 560 44.28 17.89 25.03
CA GLN A 560 43.86 19.29 24.81
C GLN A 560 44.93 20.29 25.26
N GLN A 561 45.73 19.93 26.28
CA GLN A 561 46.84 20.75 26.80
C GLN A 561 48.12 20.62 25.98
N ASP A 562 48.45 19.40 25.52
CA ASP A 562 49.68 19.12 24.76
C ASP A 562 49.31 18.70 23.32
N LYS A 563 49.40 19.64 22.40
CA LYS A 563 49.13 19.42 20.97
C LYS A 563 50.13 18.50 20.24
N ASN A 564 51.24 18.10 20.88
CA ASN A 564 52.17 17.16 20.28
C ASN A 564 51.71 15.71 20.40
N ILE A 565 50.73 15.43 21.25
CA ILE A 565 50.17 14.09 21.38
C ILE A 565 49.15 13.86 20.28
N VAL A 566 49.41 12.91 19.39
CA VAL A 566 48.42 12.47 18.39
C VAL A 566 47.41 11.57 19.09
N PRO A 567 46.11 11.99 19.14
CA PRO A 567 45.08 11.18 19.78
C PRO A 567 44.93 9.82 19.09
N SER A 568 45.18 8.73 19.79
CA SER A 568 45.03 7.36 19.30
C SER A 568 44.91 6.38 20.48
N PHE A 569 44.54 5.14 20.18
CA PHE A 569 44.55 4.10 21.19
C PHE A 569 45.98 3.88 21.74
N ASN A 570 46.97 3.94 20.88
CA ASN A 570 48.38 3.79 21.30
C ASN A 570 48.79 4.85 22.34
N SER A 571 48.51 6.11 22.09
CA SER A 571 48.85 7.19 23.02
C SER A 571 48.01 7.14 24.31
N PHE A 572 46.75 6.66 24.23
CA PHE A 572 45.93 6.37 25.42
C PHE A 572 46.54 5.22 26.26
N TYR A 573 46.93 4.13 25.62
CA TYR A 573 47.55 2.99 26.29
C TYR A 573 48.88 3.39 27.01
N GLU A 574 49.69 4.19 26.32
CA GLU A 574 50.93 4.73 26.91
C GLU A 574 50.64 5.67 28.10
N TYR A 575 49.59 6.51 27.98
CA TYR A 575 49.13 7.35 29.08
C TYR A 575 48.68 6.52 30.30
N MET A 576 47.90 5.47 30.07
CA MET A 576 47.50 4.56 31.15
C MET A 576 48.68 3.89 31.84
N ARG A 577 49.67 3.46 31.07
CA ARG A 577 50.85 2.75 31.56
C ARG A 577 51.82 3.67 32.34
N ASP A 578 52.10 4.85 31.79
CA ASP A 578 53.21 5.67 32.22
C ASP A 578 52.77 6.84 33.14
N VAL A 579 51.55 7.31 33.02
CA VAL A 579 51.05 8.49 33.75
C VAL A 579 49.94 8.12 34.72
N TYR A 580 48.80 7.59 34.21
CA TYR A 580 47.61 7.34 35.01
C TYR A 580 47.84 6.34 36.15
N ARG A 581 48.70 5.36 35.91
CA ARG A 581 49.16 4.39 36.93
C ARG A 581 49.80 5.09 38.14
N LYS A 582 50.68 6.08 37.90
CA LYS A 582 51.31 6.86 38.93
C LYS A 582 50.34 7.77 39.65
N GLU A 583 49.44 8.42 38.88
CA GLU A 583 48.39 9.26 39.45
C GLU A 583 47.45 8.49 40.38
N MET A 584 47.14 7.22 40.07
CA MET A 584 46.33 6.35 40.95
C MET A 584 47.08 6.02 42.26
N GLU A 585 48.39 5.81 42.22
CA GLU A 585 49.21 5.50 43.39
C GLU A 585 49.40 6.71 44.33
N GLU A 586 49.33 7.92 43.77
CA GLU A 586 49.48 9.20 44.48
C GLU A 586 48.19 9.75 45.07
N ARG A 587 47.02 9.23 44.66
CA ARG A 587 45.69 9.70 45.13
C ARG A 587 45.53 9.51 46.65
N TYR A 588 44.85 10.47 47.28
CA TYR A 588 44.48 10.39 48.68
C TYR A 588 43.51 9.22 48.97
N ILE A 589 42.53 9.03 48.08
CA ILE A 589 41.66 7.86 48.12
C ILE A 589 42.23 6.81 47.14
N LYS A 590 42.74 5.74 47.70
CA LYS A 590 43.31 4.65 46.89
C LYS A 590 42.22 3.70 46.41
N VAL A 591 42.23 3.42 45.12
CA VAL A 591 41.39 2.38 44.55
C VAL A 591 42.08 1.02 44.75
N ALA A 592 41.38 0.08 45.38
CA ALA A 592 41.90 -1.24 45.58
C ALA A 592 42.15 -1.97 44.24
N LYS A 593 43.19 -2.77 44.16
CA LYS A 593 43.46 -3.61 42.97
C LYS A 593 42.31 -4.59 42.65
N THR A 594 41.49 -4.95 43.64
CA THR A 594 40.28 -5.74 43.48
C THR A 594 39.16 -4.98 42.80
N ASP A 595 39.14 -3.64 42.88
CA ASP A 595 38.07 -2.78 42.38
C ASP A 595 38.40 -2.20 40.99
N PHE A 596 39.71 -1.99 40.67
CA PHE A 596 40.21 -1.64 39.34
C PHE A 596 41.63 -2.14 39.18
N ASN A 597 41.82 -3.14 38.33
CA ASN A 597 43.15 -3.73 38.10
C ASN A 597 43.75 -3.21 36.77
N ILE A 598 44.56 -2.14 36.88
CA ILE A 598 45.21 -1.52 35.72
C ILE A 598 46.20 -2.47 35.02
N ASP A 599 46.85 -3.41 35.76
CA ASP A 599 47.76 -4.39 35.18
C ASP A 599 47.02 -5.39 34.31
N ASN A 600 45.86 -5.86 34.77
CA ASN A 600 44.96 -6.71 34.00
C ASN A 600 44.43 -5.97 32.75
N PHE A 601 44.00 -4.72 32.90
CA PHE A 601 43.55 -3.86 31.80
C PHE A 601 44.63 -3.74 30.71
N LEU A 602 45.83 -3.38 31.08
CA LEU A 602 46.99 -3.22 30.18
C LEU A 602 47.37 -4.55 29.52
N THR A 603 47.35 -5.66 30.27
CA THR A 603 47.69 -6.97 29.75
C THR A 603 46.67 -7.46 28.72
N THR A 604 45.42 -7.31 29.03
CA THR A 604 44.31 -7.72 28.11
C THR A 604 44.31 -6.88 26.83
N LEU A 605 44.51 -5.58 26.95
CA LEU A 605 44.45 -4.67 25.80
C LEU A 605 45.79 -4.56 25.05
N ARG A 606 46.84 -5.24 25.47
CA ARG A 606 48.12 -5.25 24.76
C ARG A 606 48.02 -5.68 23.31
N GLN A 607 47.08 -6.56 22.98
CA GLN A 607 46.85 -7.05 21.60
C GLN A 607 46.42 -5.95 20.61
N TYR A 608 45.85 -4.85 21.10
CA TYR A 608 45.45 -3.70 20.28
C TYR A 608 46.45 -2.57 20.26
N TYR A 609 47.52 -2.68 21.10
CA TYR A 609 48.63 -1.74 21.17
C TYR A 609 49.68 -2.08 20.12
N LYS A 610 50.49 -1.10 19.73
CA LYS A 610 51.57 -1.16 18.74
C LYS A 610 52.37 -2.48 18.78
N GLY A 611 52.35 -3.20 17.65
CA GLY A 611 52.98 -4.52 17.52
C GLY A 611 52.18 -5.68 18.10
N GLY A 612 50.98 -5.46 18.57
CA GLY A 612 50.00 -6.49 18.93
C GLY A 612 49.26 -7.05 17.72
N ARG A 613 48.55 -8.16 17.91
CA ARG A 613 47.85 -8.87 16.84
C ARG A 613 46.81 -8.01 16.13
N TYR A 614 46.14 -7.08 16.83
CA TYR A 614 45.09 -6.21 16.36
C TYR A 614 45.43 -4.72 16.44
N ASP A 615 46.72 -4.35 16.31
CA ASP A 615 47.18 -2.97 16.42
C ASP A 615 46.65 -2.05 15.35
N PHE A 616 46.29 -2.61 14.17
CA PHE A 616 45.65 -1.91 13.06
C PHE A 616 44.24 -1.43 13.38
N LEU A 617 43.52 -2.10 14.29
CA LEU A 617 42.08 -1.93 14.46
C LEU A 617 41.69 -0.56 15.03
N LEU A 618 42.46 -0.05 16.00
CA LEU A 618 42.14 1.16 16.78
C LEU A 618 43.11 2.35 16.59
N ASN A 619 44.06 2.23 15.68
CA ASN A 619 45.11 3.21 15.49
C ASN A 619 45.19 3.76 14.07
N SER A 620 44.03 3.94 13.40
CA SER A 620 43.98 4.50 12.05
C SER A 620 44.61 5.89 12.01
N THR A 621 45.49 6.10 11.05
CA THR A 621 46.04 7.42 10.73
C THR A 621 45.25 8.12 9.63
N GLU A 622 44.48 7.37 8.84
CA GLU A 622 43.58 7.86 7.81
C GLU A 622 42.17 7.77 8.30
N ASN A 623 41.59 8.90 8.64
CA ASN A 623 40.16 8.91 9.02
C ASN A 623 39.32 9.20 7.82
N ILE A 624 38.52 8.20 7.42
CA ILE A 624 37.49 8.39 6.43
C ILE A 624 36.41 9.21 7.09
N ASP A 625 36.09 10.38 6.52
CA ASP A 625 34.97 11.19 6.95
C ASP A 625 33.63 10.45 6.69
N LEU A 626 33.26 9.57 7.62
CA LEU A 626 32.00 8.83 7.57
C LEU A 626 30.79 9.72 7.83
N LEU A 627 30.99 10.90 8.43
CA LEU A 627 29.89 11.80 8.76
C LEU A 627 29.15 12.27 7.51
N HIS A 628 29.90 12.73 6.50
CA HIS A 628 29.32 13.31 5.29
C HIS A 628 29.06 12.29 4.16
N LYS A 629 29.58 11.06 4.27
CA LYS A 629 29.29 9.99 3.31
C LYS A 629 27.85 9.52 3.44
N ARG A 630 27.07 9.63 2.37
CA ARG A 630 25.62 9.32 2.43
C ARG A 630 25.29 7.83 2.32
N PHE A 631 26.17 7.04 1.73
CA PHE A 631 25.95 5.60 1.56
C PHE A 631 27.18 4.84 2.04
N VAL A 632 27.03 4.11 3.13
CA VAL A 632 28.13 3.36 3.79
C VAL A 632 27.65 1.95 4.09
N VAL A 633 28.38 0.96 3.60
CA VAL A 633 28.13 -0.46 3.82
C VAL A 633 29.28 -1.07 4.59
N PHE A 634 28.97 -1.76 5.68
CA PHE A 634 29.90 -2.56 6.45
C PHE A 634 29.59 -4.04 6.22
N GLU A 635 30.43 -4.71 5.44
CA GLU A 635 30.37 -6.15 5.24
C GLU A 635 31.08 -6.88 6.38
N ILE A 636 30.34 -7.62 7.15
CA ILE A 636 30.83 -8.25 8.38
C ILE A 636 30.90 -9.78 8.31
N ASP A 637 30.67 -10.40 7.16
CA ASP A 637 30.64 -11.85 7.02
C ASP A 637 31.97 -12.52 7.45
N SER A 638 33.09 -11.90 7.09
CA SER A 638 34.44 -12.37 7.44
C SER A 638 34.79 -12.24 8.92
N VAL A 639 34.14 -11.36 9.68
CA VAL A 639 34.41 -11.13 11.12
C VAL A 639 33.31 -11.66 12.04
N LYS A 640 32.15 -12.04 11.52
CA LYS A 640 30.96 -12.44 12.30
C LYS A 640 31.23 -13.61 13.27
N ASP A 641 32.10 -14.52 12.89
CA ASP A 641 32.45 -15.70 13.70
C ASP A 641 33.68 -15.48 14.61
N ASN A 642 34.29 -14.29 14.55
CA ASN A 642 35.42 -13.91 15.41
C ASN A 642 34.87 -13.21 16.66
N ALA A 643 34.85 -13.93 17.79
CA ALA A 643 34.33 -13.45 19.06
C ALA A 643 35.05 -12.19 19.61
N GLU A 644 36.32 -11.92 19.19
CA GLU A 644 37.08 -10.76 19.61
C GLU A 644 36.88 -9.53 18.73
N LEU A 645 36.78 -9.72 17.38
CA LEU A 645 36.67 -8.62 16.42
C LEU A 645 35.24 -8.15 16.23
N PHE A 646 34.27 -9.07 16.21
CA PHE A 646 32.88 -8.75 15.90
C PHE A 646 32.27 -7.70 16.84
N PRO A 647 32.40 -7.80 18.17
CA PRO A 647 31.87 -6.77 19.07
C PRO A 647 32.50 -5.39 18.82
N VAL A 648 33.79 -5.34 18.52
CA VAL A 648 34.52 -4.08 18.28
C VAL A 648 34.04 -3.40 16.99
N VAL A 649 34.02 -4.14 15.89
CA VAL A 649 33.53 -3.64 14.59
C VAL A 649 32.10 -3.11 14.71
N THR A 650 31.28 -3.79 15.48
CA THR A 650 29.90 -3.37 15.69
C THR A 650 29.79 -2.07 16.48
N ILE A 651 30.60 -1.85 17.50
CA ILE A 651 30.65 -0.57 18.23
C ILE A 651 31.12 0.56 17.30
N ILE A 652 32.09 0.31 16.43
CA ILE A 652 32.57 1.28 15.43
C ILE A 652 31.43 1.71 14.49
N ILE A 653 30.66 0.76 13.98
CA ILE A 653 29.51 1.00 13.13
C ILE A 653 28.49 1.89 13.86
N MET A 654 28.21 1.54 15.11
CA MET A 654 27.24 2.27 15.92
C MET A 654 27.70 3.69 16.23
N GLU A 655 28.98 3.88 16.53
CA GLU A 655 29.54 5.22 16.75
C GLU A 655 29.44 6.08 15.49
N ALA A 656 29.76 5.52 14.32
CA ALA A 656 29.61 6.22 13.05
C ALA A 656 28.15 6.69 12.82
N PHE A 657 27.19 5.85 13.14
CA PHE A 657 25.78 6.20 13.00
C PHE A 657 25.31 7.23 14.04
N LEU A 658 25.73 7.10 15.30
CA LEU A 658 25.44 8.11 16.34
C LEU A 658 26.00 9.48 15.98
N GLY A 659 27.22 9.54 15.45
CA GLY A 659 27.81 10.77 14.94
C GLY A 659 26.92 11.44 13.88
N LYS A 660 26.43 10.64 12.90
CA LYS A 660 25.49 11.13 11.90
C LYS A 660 24.18 11.63 12.52
N MET A 661 23.61 10.88 13.45
CA MET A 661 22.36 11.25 14.11
C MET A 661 22.42 12.62 14.76
N ARG A 662 23.49 12.89 15.47
CA ARG A 662 23.62 14.09 16.32
C ARG A 662 24.03 15.32 15.54
N ARG A 663 24.96 15.18 14.61
CA ARG A 663 25.57 16.31 13.88
C ARG A 663 24.79 16.71 12.64
N LEU A 664 24.16 15.78 11.93
CA LEU A 664 23.38 16.07 10.72
C LEU A 664 21.92 16.38 11.07
N LYS A 665 21.60 17.66 11.31
CA LYS A 665 20.23 18.09 11.57
C LYS A 665 19.42 18.22 10.28
N GLY A 666 18.13 17.87 10.32
CA GLY A 666 17.22 18.02 9.18
C GLY A 666 17.41 17.02 8.04
N VAL A 667 18.37 16.11 8.14
CA VAL A 667 18.65 15.07 7.15
C VAL A 667 18.12 13.73 7.65
N ARG A 668 17.51 12.92 6.78
CA ARG A 668 17.07 11.56 7.10
C ARG A 668 18.26 10.61 7.18
N LYS A 669 18.29 9.76 8.18
CA LYS A 669 19.34 8.77 8.39
C LYS A 669 18.72 7.41 8.60
N LEU A 670 19.26 6.39 7.92
CA LEU A 670 18.89 5.00 8.06
C LEU A 670 20.03 4.21 8.67
N LEU A 671 19.74 3.41 9.68
CA LEU A 671 20.57 2.30 10.11
C LEU A 671 19.88 1.00 9.75
N ILE A 672 20.53 0.18 8.97
CA ILE A 672 20.00 -1.13 8.56
C ILE A 672 20.97 -2.18 9.09
N VAL A 673 20.43 -3.16 9.81
CA VAL A 673 21.20 -4.27 10.37
C VAL A 673 20.60 -5.56 9.84
N GLU A 674 21.32 -6.21 8.94
CA GLU A 674 20.97 -7.54 8.45
C GLU A 674 21.48 -8.62 9.40
N GLU A 675 20.73 -9.70 9.51
CA GLU A 675 21.02 -10.81 10.42
C GLU A 675 21.36 -10.36 11.86
N ALA A 676 20.55 -9.42 12.35
CA ALA A 676 20.77 -8.73 13.61
C ALA A 676 20.90 -9.67 14.83
N TRP A 677 20.41 -10.91 14.74
CA TRP A 677 20.51 -11.89 15.81
C TRP A 677 21.99 -12.19 16.21
N LYS A 678 22.92 -12.18 15.25
CA LYS A 678 24.34 -12.33 15.54
C LYS A 678 24.91 -11.18 16.35
N ALA A 679 24.51 -9.96 15.98
CA ALA A 679 24.86 -8.77 16.74
C ALA A 679 24.21 -8.73 18.12
N LEU A 680 23.06 -9.37 18.27
CA LEU A 680 22.25 -9.38 19.49
C LEU A 680 22.64 -10.49 20.48
N SER A 681 23.52 -11.40 20.10
CA SER A 681 24.12 -12.37 21.03
C SER A 681 24.98 -11.69 22.11
N SER A 682 25.48 -10.48 21.85
CA SER A 682 26.19 -9.67 22.82
C SER A 682 25.24 -8.77 23.63
N ALA A 683 25.28 -8.84 24.97
CA ALA A 683 24.42 -8.04 25.85
C ALA A 683 24.63 -6.52 25.65
N ASN A 684 25.86 -6.07 25.45
CA ASN A 684 26.22 -4.68 25.22
C ASN A 684 25.59 -4.16 23.90
N MET A 685 25.59 -4.99 22.88
CA MET A 685 25.00 -4.66 21.58
C MET A 685 23.47 -4.61 21.64
N ALA A 686 22.86 -5.57 22.31
CA ALA A 686 21.42 -5.59 22.53
C ALA A 686 20.94 -4.32 23.25
N ASP A 687 21.66 -3.86 24.29
CA ASP A 687 21.36 -2.62 25.00
C ASP A 687 21.55 -1.39 24.11
N TYR A 688 22.55 -1.40 23.25
CA TYR A 688 22.79 -0.32 22.31
C TYR A 688 21.69 -0.22 21.25
N LEU A 689 21.28 -1.33 20.64
CA LEU A 689 20.15 -1.36 19.71
C LEU A 689 18.85 -0.93 20.40
N ARG A 690 18.64 -1.34 21.66
CA ARG A 690 17.52 -0.85 22.46
C ARG A 690 17.53 0.67 22.59
N TYR A 691 18.68 1.25 22.90
CA TYR A 691 18.87 2.70 22.97
C TYR A 691 18.58 3.37 21.62
N MET A 692 19.08 2.79 20.53
CA MET A 692 18.89 3.31 19.17
C MET A 692 17.41 3.33 18.80
N TYR A 693 16.70 2.23 18.95
CA TYR A 693 15.27 2.14 18.62
C TYR A 693 14.41 3.15 19.38
N LYS A 694 14.77 3.47 20.63
CA LYS A 694 14.07 4.46 21.44
C LYS A 694 14.41 5.90 21.07
N THR A 695 15.61 6.16 20.56
CA THR A 695 16.15 7.52 20.40
C THR A 695 16.18 8.02 18.96
N VAL A 696 16.36 7.14 17.99
CA VAL A 696 16.58 7.50 16.57
C VAL A 696 15.50 8.42 15.99
N ARG A 697 14.25 8.28 16.42
CA ARG A 697 13.13 9.13 15.98
C ARG A 697 13.33 10.62 16.26
N LYS A 698 14.02 10.96 17.37
CA LYS A 698 14.28 12.36 17.78
C LYS A 698 15.24 13.09 16.83
N TYR A 699 16.03 12.34 16.06
CA TYR A 699 17.06 12.84 15.17
C TYR A 699 16.73 12.69 13.68
N PHE A 700 15.47 12.52 13.36
CA PHE A 700 14.99 12.24 12.00
C PHE A 700 15.68 11.00 11.40
N GLY A 701 15.73 9.97 12.21
CA GLY A 701 16.36 8.70 11.86
C GLY A 701 15.37 7.54 11.86
N GLU A 702 15.77 6.45 11.23
CA GLU A 702 15.05 5.19 11.11
C GLU A 702 16.00 4.04 11.36
N ALA A 703 15.60 3.10 12.22
CA ALA A 703 16.30 1.84 12.43
C ALA A 703 15.52 0.71 11.75
N ILE A 704 16.21 -0.11 10.99
CA ILE A 704 15.64 -1.25 10.27
C ILE A 704 16.42 -2.49 10.66
N VAL A 705 15.75 -3.46 11.26
CA VAL A 705 16.31 -4.77 11.54
C VAL A 705 15.72 -5.78 10.59
N VAL A 706 16.56 -6.58 10.01
CA VAL A 706 16.22 -7.60 9.02
C VAL A 706 16.66 -8.97 9.55
N THR A 707 15.76 -9.95 9.54
CA THR A 707 16.06 -11.32 9.99
C THR A 707 15.46 -12.35 9.07
N GLN A 708 16.02 -13.56 9.10
CA GLN A 708 15.55 -14.70 8.32
C GLN A 708 14.69 -15.65 9.13
N GLU A 709 14.94 -15.76 10.44
CA GLU A 709 14.29 -16.74 11.31
C GLU A 709 13.60 -16.07 12.50
N VAL A 710 12.46 -16.63 12.85
CA VAL A 710 11.67 -16.17 14.00
C VAL A 710 12.30 -16.61 15.31
N ASP A 711 12.94 -17.78 15.31
CA ASP A 711 13.59 -18.36 16.48
C ASP A 711 14.74 -17.47 17.00
N ASP A 712 15.39 -16.73 16.10
CA ASP A 712 16.43 -15.76 16.44
C ASP A 712 15.90 -14.62 17.33
N ILE A 713 14.63 -14.27 17.14
CA ILE A 713 13.96 -13.21 17.88
C ILE A 713 13.40 -13.71 19.20
N ILE A 714 12.85 -14.94 19.21
CA ILE A 714 12.25 -15.55 20.40
C ILE A 714 13.32 -15.85 21.45
N SER A 715 14.52 -16.23 21.03
CA SER A 715 15.63 -16.59 21.92
C SER A 715 16.18 -15.41 22.74
N SER A 716 15.97 -14.16 22.29
CA SER A 716 16.43 -12.96 22.99
C SER A 716 15.26 -12.11 23.51
N PRO A 717 14.94 -12.09 24.81
CA PRO A 717 13.90 -11.26 25.38
C PRO A 717 14.11 -9.75 25.10
N ILE A 718 15.37 -9.31 25.05
CA ILE A 718 15.75 -7.92 24.79
C ILE A 718 15.34 -7.49 23.39
N VAL A 719 15.52 -8.37 22.41
CA VAL A 719 15.14 -8.12 21.01
C VAL A 719 13.64 -8.02 20.86
N LYS A 720 12.93 -8.99 21.41
CA LYS A 720 11.46 -9.06 21.35
C LYS A 720 10.83 -7.76 21.85
N GLU A 721 11.18 -7.35 23.07
CA GLU A 721 10.56 -6.17 23.67
C GLU A 721 11.02 -4.85 23.06
N SER A 722 12.29 -4.76 22.67
CA SER A 722 12.86 -3.48 22.26
C SER A 722 12.74 -3.21 20.77
N ILE A 723 12.91 -4.22 19.92
CA ILE A 723 12.87 -4.04 18.46
C ILE A 723 11.44 -4.14 17.95
N ILE A 724 10.72 -5.22 18.28
CA ILE A 724 9.37 -5.44 17.77
C ILE A 724 8.41 -4.36 18.27
N ASN A 725 8.43 -4.04 19.56
CA ASN A 725 7.54 -3.04 20.15
C ASN A 725 7.85 -1.60 19.73
N ASN A 726 9.06 -1.33 19.23
CA ASN A 726 9.45 -0.02 18.72
C ASN A 726 9.56 0.02 17.19
N SER A 727 9.03 -0.99 16.49
CA SER A 727 8.89 -1.03 15.04
C SER A 727 7.42 -0.97 14.66
N ASP A 728 6.92 0.23 14.40
CA ASP A 728 5.53 0.41 13.99
C ASP A 728 5.29 -0.02 12.54
N CYS A 729 6.34 -0.06 11.72
CA CYS A 729 6.29 -0.64 10.39
C CYS A 729 6.83 -2.08 10.44
N LYS A 730 6.02 -3.04 10.07
CA LYS A 730 6.38 -4.45 9.95
C LYS A 730 6.30 -4.87 8.50
N ILE A 731 7.33 -5.54 8.01
CA ILE A 731 7.45 -5.96 6.62
C ILE A 731 7.73 -7.46 6.61
N LEU A 732 6.81 -8.22 6.02
CA LEU A 732 6.95 -9.66 5.91
C LEU A 732 6.99 -10.08 4.44
N LEU A 733 7.99 -10.88 4.10
CA LEU A 733 8.07 -11.55 2.81
C LEU A 733 7.42 -12.93 2.92
N ASP A 734 7.52 -13.74 1.86
CA ASP A 734 6.88 -15.05 1.77
C ASP A 734 7.17 -15.95 2.98
N GLN A 735 6.13 -16.29 3.73
CA GLN A 735 6.21 -17.10 4.95
C GLN A 735 5.80 -18.56 4.75
N ARG A 736 5.69 -19.06 3.53
CA ARG A 736 5.26 -20.46 3.25
C ARG A 736 6.11 -21.52 3.95
N LYS A 737 7.40 -21.27 4.12
CA LYS A 737 8.29 -22.16 4.87
C LYS A 737 7.88 -22.30 6.36
N PHE A 738 7.22 -21.31 6.93
CA PHE A 738 6.81 -21.26 8.32
C PHE A 738 5.30 -21.41 8.51
N MET A 739 4.56 -21.83 7.48
CA MET A 739 3.09 -21.95 7.55
C MET A 739 2.62 -22.77 8.74
N ASN A 740 3.34 -23.85 9.09
CA ASN A 740 2.99 -24.70 10.24
C ASN A 740 3.22 -24.06 11.61
N ARG A 741 4.04 -23.02 11.67
CA ARG A 741 4.38 -22.26 12.88
C ARG A 741 3.91 -20.80 12.81
N PHE A 742 3.07 -20.46 11.85
CA PHE A 742 2.68 -19.08 11.62
C PHE A 742 1.94 -18.46 12.81
N GLU A 743 1.23 -19.24 13.60
CA GLU A 743 0.56 -18.79 14.83
C GLU A 743 1.55 -18.21 15.86
N GLN A 744 2.79 -18.73 15.90
CA GLN A 744 3.84 -18.18 16.75
C GLN A 744 4.29 -16.80 16.23
N ILE A 745 4.43 -16.65 14.90
CA ILE A 745 4.75 -15.36 14.26
C ILE A 745 3.62 -14.36 14.50
N GLN A 746 2.37 -14.79 14.33
CA GLN A 746 1.18 -13.99 14.56
C GLN A 746 1.14 -13.46 15.99
N SER A 747 1.30 -14.34 16.99
CA SER A 747 1.34 -13.96 18.40
C SER A 747 2.53 -13.07 18.75
N LEU A 748 3.72 -13.36 18.20
CA LEU A 748 4.94 -12.59 18.44
C LEU A 748 4.84 -11.16 17.94
N LEU A 749 4.31 -10.99 16.72
CA LEU A 749 4.21 -9.70 16.06
C LEU A 749 2.89 -8.97 16.35
N GLY A 750 1.95 -9.63 17.06
CA GLY A 750 0.63 -9.07 17.38
C GLY A 750 -0.23 -8.86 16.12
N LEU A 751 -0.20 -9.81 15.18
CA LEU A 751 -0.93 -9.71 13.91
C LEU A 751 -2.40 -10.11 14.08
N THR A 752 -3.27 -9.38 13.42
CA THR A 752 -4.70 -9.70 13.31
C THR A 752 -4.96 -10.86 12.35
N GLU A 753 -6.17 -11.43 12.35
CA GLU A 753 -6.57 -12.47 11.37
C GLU A 753 -6.56 -11.92 9.93
N LYS A 754 -6.89 -10.65 9.74
CA LYS A 754 -6.77 -9.95 8.45
C LYS A 754 -5.32 -9.93 7.96
N GLU A 755 -4.40 -9.50 8.80
CA GLU A 755 -2.97 -9.44 8.46
C GLU A 755 -2.40 -10.83 8.19
N LYS A 756 -2.81 -11.84 8.96
CA LYS A 756 -2.49 -13.25 8.69
C LYS A 756 -2.95 -13.68 7.30
N SER A 757 -4.20 -13.39 6.94
CA SER A 757 -4.74 -13.73 5.63
C SER A 757 -3.95 -13.05 4.50
N GLN A 758 -3.62 -11.77 4.63
CA GLN A 758 -2.80 -11.05 3.68
C GLN A 758 -1.39 -11.65 3.54
N ILE A 759 -0.73 -11.97 4.66
CA ILE A 759 0.64 -12.53 4.64
C ILE A 759 0.65 -13.92 4.01
N LEU A 760 -0.32 -14.76 4.33
CA LEU A 760 -0.41 -16.11 3.77
C LEU A 760 -0.83 -16.10 2.29
N SER A 761 -1.40 -15.01 1.78
CA SER A 761 -1.72 -14.82 0.36
C SER A 761 -0.51 -14.46 -0.52
N ILE A 762 0.65 -14.13 0.09
CA ILE A 762 1.86 -13.73 -0.64
C ILE A 762 2.29 -14.81 -1.64
N ASN A 763 2.50 -14.42 -2.88
CA ASN A 763 2.94 -15.27 -3.99
C ASN A 763 2.01 -16.47 -4.30
N GLN A 764 0.74 -16.43 -3.91
CA GLN A 764 -0.22 -17.51 -4.23
C GLN A 764 -0.68 -17.48 -5.70
N SER A 765 -0.78 -16.28 -6.27
CA SER A 765 -1.31 -16.09 -7.63
C SER A 765 -0.48 -15.08 -8.42
N ASN A 766 0.85 -15.33 -8.49
CA ASN A 766 1.73 -14.48 -9.26
C ASN A 766 1.46 -14.63 -10.76
N ASP A 767 1.46 -13.52 -11.47
CA ASP A 767 1.41 -13.51 -12.92
C ASP A 767 2.75 -14.01 -13.48
N PRO A 768 2.77 -15.13 -14.22
CA PRO A 768 4.02 -15.70 -14.75
C PRO A 768 4.70 -14.82 -15.82
N SER A 769 3.97 -13.89 -16.42
CA SER A 769 4.53 -12.94 -17.40
C SER A 769 5.31 -11.81 -16.73
N ARG A 770 5.21 -11.64 -15.42
CA ARG A 770 5.84 -10.58 -14.65
C ARG A 770 6.86 -11.14 -13.66
N ARG A 771 8.00 -10.47 -13.52
CA ARG A 771 9.06 -10.86 -12.58
C ARG A 771 8.97 -10.05 -11.30
N TYR A 772 8.32 -10.58 -10.27
CA TYR A 772 8.20 -9.93 -8.97
C TYR A 772 8.11 -10.93 -7.82
N LYS A 773 8.36 -10.43 -6.63
CA LYS A 773 7.99 -11.07 -5.37
C LYS A 773 7.07 -10.13 -4.62
N GLU A 774 6.08 -10.71 -3.97
CA GLU A 774 5.17 -9.91 -3.14
C GLU A 774 5.74 -9.71 -1.74
N VAL A 775 5.38 -8.60 -1.12
CA VAL A 775 5.74 -8.22 0.22
C VAL A 775 4.54 -7.62 0.95
N TRP A 776 4.31 -8.06 2.16
CA TRP A 776 3.32 -7.46 3.04
C TRP A 776 3.95 -6.34 3.86
N ILE A 777 3.25 -5.22 3.97
CA ILE A 777 3.64 -4.06 4.77
C ILE A 777 2.49 -3.70 5.69
N GLY A 778 2.74 -3.75 7.01
CA GLY A 778 1.82 -3.34 8.06
C GLY A 778 2.31 -2.10 8.79
N LEU A 779 1.41 -1.17 9.08
CA LEU A 779 1.68 0.12 9.70
C LEU A 779 0.80 0.31 10.94
N GLY A 780 1.42 0.43 12.10
CA GLY A 780 0.77 0.74 13.37
C GLY A 780 -0.31 -0.26 13.80
N GLY A 781 -0.34 -1.48 13.22
CA GLY A 781 -1.36 -2.50 13.48
C GLY A 781 -2.78 -2.16 12.98
N THR A 782 -2.93 -1.09 12.19
CA THR A 782 -4.23 -0.62 11.68
C THR A 782 -4.33 -0.62 10.17
N GLN A 783 -3.22 -0.39 9.47
CA GLN A 783 -3.16 -0.37 8.02
C GLN A 783 -2.19 -1.43 7.54
N SER A 784 -2.61 -2.20 6.55
CA SER A 784 -1.76 -3.24 5.98
C SER A 784 -2.19 -3.58 4.55
N ALA A 785 -1.20 -3.88 3.70
CA ALA A 785 -1.45 -4.31 2.33
C ALA A 785 -0.29 -5.16 1.79
N VAL A 786 -0.55 -5.88 0.70
CA VAL A 786 0.45 -6.68 -0.03
C VAL A 786 0.78 -5.99 -1.34
N TYR A 787 2.06 -5.72 -1.55
CA TYR A 787 2.58 -5.06 -2.76
C TYR A 787 3.51 -5.98 -3.52
N ALA A 788 3.66 -5.74 -4.81
CA ALA A 788 4.65 -6.43 -5.63
C ALA A 788 5.96 -5.62 -5.69
N THR A 789 7.08 -6.26 -5.40
CA THR A 789 8.42 -5.75 -5.66
C THR A 789 8.79 -6.12 -7.09
N GLU A 790 8.19 -5.44 -8.04
CA GLU A 790 8.51 -5.59 -9.46
C GLU A 790 9.54 -4.54 -9.87
N VAL A 791 10.53 -4.94 -10.64
CA VAL A 791 11.64 -4.09 -11.05
C VAL A 791 11.99 -4.30 -12.52
N SER A 792 12.68 -3.35 -13.10
CA SER A 792 13.24 -3.46 -14.46
C SER A 792 14.37 -4.51 -14.50
N MET A 793 14.70 -5.01 -15.69
CA MET A 793 15.85 -5.90 -15.89
C MET A 793 17.15 -5.25 -15.41
N HIS A 794 17.31 -3.94 -15.57
CA HIS A 794 18.49 -3.21 -15.11
C HIS A 794 18.60 -3.19 -13.59
N GLU A 795 17.49 -2.99 -12.90
CA GLU A 795 17.46 -3.06 -11.42
C GLU A 795 17.69 -4.48 -10.95
N TYR A 796 17.10 -5.48 -11.63
CA TYR A 796 17.31 -6.89 -11.31
C TYR A 796 18.81 -7.23 -11.34
N LEU A 797 19.51 -6.88 -12.42
CA LEU A 797 20.96 -7.12 -12.56
C LEU A 797 21.80 -6.32 -11.55
N ALA A 798 21.33 -5.16 -11.11
CA ALA A 798 21.99 -4.38 -10.07
C ALA A 798 21.81 -4.96 -8.65
N TYR A 799 20.71 -5.71 -8.40
CA TYR A 799 20.36 -6.23 -7.08
C TYR A 799 20.55 -7.74 -6.95
N THR A 800 20.80 -8.45 -8.05
CA THR A 800 20.92 -9.91 -8.03
C THR A 800 21.99 -10.37 -7.06
N THR A 801 21.65 -11.40 -6.29
CA THR A 801 22.58 -12.10 -5.39
C THR A 801 23.05 -13.44 -5.96
N GLU A 802 22.59 -13.77 -7.16
CA GLU A 802 22.99 -15.00 -7.85
C GLU A 802 24.44 -14.85 -8.36
N GLU A 803 25.27 -15.79 -8.03
CA GLU A 803 26.73 -15.69 -8.22
C GLU A 803 27.13 -15.61 -9.70
N THR A 804 26.49 -16.41 -10.55
CA THR A 804 26.83 -16.42 -12.00
C THR A 804 26.47 -15.11 -12.66
N GLU A 805 25.30 -14.54 -12.32
CA GLU A 805 24.86 -13.25 -12.83
C GLU A 805 25.73 -12.10 -12.32
N LYS A 806 26.12 -12.12 -11.04
CA LYS A 806 27.05 -11.14 -10.48
C LYS A 806 28.41 -11.18 -11.20
N MET A 807 28.91 -12.38 -11.47
CA MET A 807 30.18 -12.54 -12.20
C MET A 807 30.07 -12.03 -13.63
N GLU A 808 28.99 -12.36 -14.34
CA GLU A 808 28.73 -11.87 -15.70
C GLU A 808 28.77 -10.33 -15.75
N VAL A 809 28.05 -9.67 -14.83
CA VAL A 809 28.01 -8.21 -14.75
C VAL A 809 29.40 -7.63 -14.43
N ARG A 810 30.15 -8.21 -13.49
CA ARG A 810 31.49 -7.75 -13.10
C ARG A 810 32.52 -7.93 -14.21
N GLU A 811 32.60 -9.09 -14.81
CA GLU A 811 33.53 -9.37 -15.90
C GLU A 811 33.32 -8.42 -17.09
N LEU A 812 32.06 -8.16 -17.43
CA LEU A 812 31.74 -7.19 -18.48
C LEU A 812 32.07 -5.76 -18.02
N ALA A 813 31.78 -5.39 -16.79
CA ALA A 813 32.14 -4.09 -16.25
C ALA A 813 33.67 -3.85 -16.28
N GLU A 814 34.47 -4.83 -15.89
CA GLU A 814 35.93 -4.76 -15.99
C GLU A 814 36.42 -4.52 -17.42
N LYS A 815 35.86 -5.22 -18.39
CA LYS A 815 36.15 -5.01 -19.83
C LYS A 815 35.76 -3.61 -20.30
N LEU A 816 34.75 -3.01 -19.69
CA LEU A 816 34.30 -1.63 -19.97
C LEU A 816 34.95 -0.58 -19.05
N GLY A 817 36.14 -0.88 -18.48
CA GLY A 817 36.86 0.05 -17.59
C GLY A 817 36.17 0.26 -16.23
N GLY A 818 35.48 -0.75 -15.74
CA GLY A 818 34.76 -0.76 -14.49
C GLY A 818 33.36 -0.15 -14.59
N ASP A 819 32.76 0.09 -15.76
CA ASP A 819 31.46 0.71 -15.92
C ASP A 819 30.30 -0.27 -15.73
N MET A 820 29.80 -0.37 -14.49
CA MET A 820 28.68 -1.22 -14.12
C MET A 820 27.37 -0.82 -14.84
N GLU A 821 27.10 0.46 -15.04
CA GLU A 821 25.87 0.89 -15.74
C GLU A 821 25.90 0.47 -17.21
N ALA A 822 27.05 0.62 -17.88
CA ALA A 822 27.21 0.19 -19.26
C ALA A 822 27.11 -1.35 -19.39
N ALA A 823 27.70 -2.09 -18.46
CA ALA A 823 27.62 -3.55 -18.43
C ALA A 823 26.19 -4.04 -18.25
N ILE A 824 25.46 -3.49 -17.27
CA ILE A 824 24.07 -3.83 -17.02
C ILE A 824 23.19 -3.52 -18.24
N ARG A 825 23.40 -2.39 -18.93
CA ARG A 825 22.66 -2.06 -20.17
C ARG A 825 22.88 -3.11 -21.25
N GLN A 826 24.11 -3.47 -21.52
CA GLN A 826 24.42 -4.44 -22.58
C GLN A 826 23.84 -5.83 -22.27
N ILE A 827 23.92 -6.29 -21.02
CA ILE A 827 23.35 -7.57 -20.63
C ILE A 827 21.82 -7.52 -20.72
N ALA A 828 21.19 -6.43 -20.27
CA ALA A 828 19.75 -6.26 -20.32
C ALA A 828 19.22 -6.21 -21.76
N GLU A 829 19.91 -5.53 -22.68
CA GLU A 829 19.58 -5.49 -24.10
C GLU A 829 19.69 -6.88 -24.73
N LYS A 830 20.79 -7.58 -24.48
CA LYS A 830 20.99 -8.95 -24.96
C LYS A 830 19.88 -9.90 -24.51
N ARG A 831 19.55 -9.90 -23.22
CA ARG A 831 18.46 -10.74 -22.67
C ARG A 831 17.09 -10.40 -23.25
N LYS A 832 16.85 -9.13 -23.56
CA LYS A 832 15.62 -8.69 -24.22
C LYS A 832 15.51 -9.21 -25.65
N GLU A 833 16.63 -9.26 -26.39
CA GLU A 833 16.68 -9.83 -27.73
C GLU A 833 16.49 -11.36 -27.71
N GLU A 834 16.96 -12.04 -26.69
CA GLU A 834 16.79 -13.49 -26.51
C GLU A 834 15.36 -13.90 -26.10
N GLU A 835 14.60 -12.99 -25.48
CA GLU A 835 13.19 -13.21 -25.07
C GLU A 835 12.19 -12.89 -26.20
N GLN A 836 12.59 -12.15 -27.24
CA GLN A 836 11.79 -11.88 -28.46
C GLN A 836 11.97 -12.97 -29.51
#